data_c250edce411afd29581c1986c9b971d5
#
_entry.id   c250edce411afd29581c1986c9b971d5
#
_cell.length_a   1.000
_cell.length_b   1.000
_cell.length_c   1.000
_cell.angle_alpha   90.00
_cell.angle_beta   90.00
_cell.angle_gamma   90.00
#
_symmetry.space_group_name_H-M   'P 1'
#
loop_
_entity.id
_entity.type
_entity.pdbx_description
1 polymer ?
#
loop_
_entity_poly.entity_id
_entity_poly.type
_entity_poly.pdbx_seq_one_letter_code
_entity_poly.pdbx_strand_id
1 'polypeptide(L)'
;MKTKRTLLLATCFMGCFFVGHAQHINPRQPKKTMPKTYHVADKETQFVRQLMQKMTLAEKIGQLSQYVGGDLLTGPQSAALSDSLFERGMVGSILNVGGVEKLRALQEKNMRLSRLKVPLLFAFDVIHGFKTIFPTPLAESCSWDLNLMFETAKAAAIEASASGIHWTFAPMVDIARDPRWGRIVEGAGEDTYLGCKIAEARVRGFQWNLGNPNALMACAKHFVAYGAPQAGRDYAPVDLSLSTLAEVYLPPFKACVDAGVKTFMSAFNSFNGIPATGNHWLLTDLLRKQWHYQGFVVSDWNAVQELKAHGVAETDEDAALLALKAGVDMNMTDGLYNRCLVTAVREKHLSVSDIDTAVERILRAKYALGLFDDPYRFLDVARERREVRSSRLDSLARKAAALSMVLLKNKAAVLPLSKQIRRIALVGPLANNQDEVMGSWNARGNARDVVTVKEGLRQKLGNEVVIDYIQGCDFTDPSKREFSAAFDAAQQSDVVIAVLGEKALMSGESRSRAMLRLPGQQEALLDTLHKAGKPLVVVLMNGRPLCLQKVDTLADALLEAWFPGTQTGHAVADILFGDVVPAGKLTTSFPLTEGQIPNYYNYKRSGRPGDMPYSSTVRHIDVPNHNLYPFGYGLSYTTFSYGKMQCPEQFSADGTLRVSVDVTNTGRFDGEEIVQLYVADKVASMVRPVKELKGFQKLFIAKGQTRRVDFVLDVHDLGFYDNQMRYVIEPGTFEIMVGSDSETLQKRSVVWLGETLPRQAKEHISR
;
A
#
# COMPACT_ATOMS: atom_id res chain seq x y z
N MET A 1 8.74 36.79 70.73
CA MET A 1 8.61 35.73 71.78
C MET A 1 8.75 34.38 71.10
N LYS A 2 9.78 33.67 71.58
CA LYS A 2 10.00 32.18 71.58
C LYS A 2 9.93 31.42 70.28
N THR A 3 11.09 31.16 69.66
CA THR A 3 12.07 30.04 69.85
C THR A 3 11.46 28.64 69.78
N LYS A 4 11.94 27.70 69.03
CA LYS A 4 13.24 26.97 68.88
C LYS A 4 13.10 25.86 67.81
N ARG A 5 14.03 25.60 67.00
CA ARG A 5 15.31 24.83 66.95
C ARG A 5 15.11 23.52 66.12
N THR A 6 15.74 23.45 65.01
CA THR A 6 17.00 22.74 64.67
C THR A 6 17.05 21.24 64.95
N LEU A 7 17.26 20.38 63.90
CA LEU A 7 18.42 19.48 63.91
C LEU A 7 18.79 19.05 62.50
N LEU A 8 20.06 19.32 62.18
CA LEU A 8 20.84 18.77 61.05
C LEU A 8 21.24 17.32 61.40
N LEU A 9 21.32 16.44 60.39
CA LEU A 9 22.27 15.33 60.41
C LEU A 9 22.77 15.06 59.00
N ALA A 10 24.01 15.45 58.76
CA ALA A 10 24.84 15.02 57.64
C ALA A 10 25.51 13.71 58.01
N THR A 11 25.59 12.80 57.09
CA THR A 11 26.57 11.70 57.14
C THR A 11 27.21 11.50 55.75
N CYS A 12 28.49 11.90 55.72
CA CYS A 12 29.45 11.49 54.71
C CYS A 12 29.64 9.97 54.72
N PHE A 13 29.76 9.35 53.56
CA PHE A 13 30.56 8.14 53.42
C PHE A 13 31.42 8.17 52.16
N MET A 14 32.63 7.80 52.41
CA MET A 14 33.88 7.81 51.66
C MET A 14 33.85 6.87 50.45
N GLY A 15 34.55 7.27 49.43
CA GLY A 15 34.84 6.42 48.26
C GLY A 15 35.71 5.21 48.54
N CYS A 16 35.53 4.18 47.75
CA CYS A 16 36.49 3.15 47.49
C CYS A 16 36.59 2.90 45.98
N PHE A 17 37.75 3.24 45.42
CA PHE A 17 38.20 2.78 44.14
C PHE A 17 38.49 1.29 44.20
N PHE A 18 37.78 0.48 43.36
CA PHE A 18 38.21 -0.84 42.99
C PHE A 18 38.50 -0.89 41.51
N VAL A 19 39.78 -1.00 41.19
CA VAL A 19 40.28 -1.43 39.89
C VAL A 19 40.02 -2.93 39.77
N GLY A 20 39.05 -3.31 38.92
CA GLY A 20 38.74 -4.70 38.66
C GLY A 20 38.99 -5.01 37.17
N HIS A 21 39.89 -5.96 36.90
CA HIS A 21 40.25 -6.49 35.60
C HIS A 21 39.00 -6.88 34.79
N ALA A 22 38.91 -6.40 33.56
CA ALA A 22 37.98 -6.91 32.58
C ALA A 22 38.38 -8.32 32.11
N GLN A 23 37.71 -9.32 32.64
CA GLN A 23 37.68 -10.64 32.01
C GLN A 23 36.61 -10.61 30.91
N HIS A 24 37.04 -10.93 29.69
CA HIS A 24 36.16 -11.22 28.57
C HIS A 24 35.22 -12.37 28.92
N ILE A 25 33.98 -12.05 29.25
CA ILE A 25 32.89 -13.01 29.31
C ILE A 25 32.21 -13.00 27.94
N ASN A 26 32.52 -14.03 27.16
CA ASN A 26 31.81 -14.37 25.92
C ASN A 26 30.32 -14.65 26.26
N PRO A 27 29.34 -13.87 25.81
CA PRO A 27 27.96 -14.19 26.06
C PRO A 27 27.58 -15.37 25.18
N ARG A 28 27.63 -16.56 25.71
CA ARG A 28 26.94 -17.71 25.14
C ARG A 28 25.46 -17.30 25.02
N GLN A 29 24.99 -17.13 23.79
CA GLN A 29 23.55 -16.98 23.50
C GLN A 29 22.82 -18.15 24.18
N PRO A 30 21.75 -17.88 24.94
CA PRO A 30 20.91 -18.95 25.43
C PRO A 30 20.34 -19.65 24.20
N LYS A 31 20.56 -20.95 24.08
CA LYS A 31 19.85 -21.81 23.12
C LYS A 31 18.36 -21.52 23.33
N LYS A 32 17.72 -20.80 22.39
CA LYS A 32 16.27 -20.70 22.31
C LYS A 32 15.76 -22.13 22.18
N THR A 33 15.31 -22.71 23.27
CA THR A 33 14.41 -23.86 23.24
C THR A 33 13.17 -23.39 22.51
N MET A 34 13.01 -23.81 21.25
CA MET A 34 11.76 -23.63 20.52
C MET A 34 10.63 -24.19 21.39
N PRO A 35 9.56 -23.44 21.61
CA PRO A 35 8.37 -23.98 22.25
C PRO A 35 7.90 -25.17 21.40
N LYS A 36 7.46 -26.24 22.05
CA LYS A 36 6.95 -27.46 21.40
C LYS A 36 5.67 -27.12 20.58
N THR A 37 5.87 -26.65 19.36
CA THR A 37 4.81 -26.40 18.36
C THR A 37 4.21 -27.70 17.79
N TYR A 38 4.77 -28.85 18.09
CA TYR A 38 4.36 -30.15 17.56
C TYR A 38 2.92 -30.56 17.89
N HIS A 39 2.37 -30.14 19.04
CA HIS A 39 1.03 -30.58 19.45
C HIS A 39 -0.13 -29.82 18.76
N VAL A 40 0.07 -28.58 18.30
CA VAL A 40 -0.99 -27.81 17.65
C VAL A 40 -1.13 -28.21 16.19
N ALA A 41 -0.02 -28.37 15.48
CA ALA A 41 0.01 -28.80 14.08
C ALA A 41 -0.58 -30.22 13.91
N ASP A 42 -0.35 -31.12 14.86
CA ASP A 42 -0.95 -32.45 14.84
C ASP A 42 -2.48 -32.43 15.03
N LYS A 43 -2.97 -31.60 15.96
CA LYS A 43 -4.41 -31.47 16.21
C LYS A 43 -5.17 -30.88 15.02
N GLU A 44 -4.64 -29.81 14.43
CA GLU A 44 -5.20 -29.21 13.23
C GLU A 44 -5.27 -30.21 12.07
N THR A 45 -4.14 -30.84 11.76
CA THR A 45 -4.06 -31.82 10.67
C THR A 45 -5.00 -32.99 10.88
N GLN A 46 -5.09 -33.53 12.11
CA GLN A 46 -6.00 -34.60 12.45
C GLN A 46 -7.46 -34.19 12.32
N PHE A 47 -7.82 -33.00 12.83
CA PHE A 47 -9.17 -32.47 12.75
C PHE A 47 -9.62 -32.27 11.30
N VAL A 48 -8.80 -31.57 10.48
CA VAL A 48 -9.12 -31.30 9.08
C VAL A 48 -9.28 -32.60 8.30
N ARG A 49 -8.38 -33.57 8.47
CA ARG A 49 -8.46 -34.87 7.83
C ARG A 49 -9.76 -35.64 8.20
N GLN A 50 -10.10 -35.66 9.48
CA GLN A 50 -11.34 -36.32 9.95
C GLN A 50 -12.60 -35.66 9.42
N LEU A 51 -12.59 -34.30 9.29
CA LEU A 51 -13.70 -33.57 8.71
C LEU A 51 -13.83 -33.89 7.21
N MET A 52 -12.73 -33.86 6.46
CA MET A 52 -12.73 -34.17 5.02
C MET A 52 -13.21 -35.60 4.71
N GLN A 53 -12.91 -36.57 5.55
CA GLN A 53 -13.40 -37.95 5.41
C GLN A 53 -14.94 -38.06 5.52
N LYS A 54 -15.60 -37.13 6.24
CA LYS A 54 -17.05 -37.07 6.38
C LYS A 54 -17.74 -36.31 5.25
N MET A 55 -17.00 -35.52 4.47
CA MET A 55 -17.55 -34.69 3.41
C MET A 55 -17.86 -35.50 2.15
N THR A 56 -19.01 -35.24 1.56
CA THR A 56 -19.32 -35.66 0.19
C THR A 56 -18.49 -34.80 -0.80
N LEU A 57 -18.38 -35.28 -2.04
CA LEU A 57 -17.70 -34.52 -3.10
C LEU A 57 -18.32 -33.13 -3.31
N ALA A 58 -19.64 -33.01 -3.28
CA ALA A 58 -20.35 -31.74 -3.43
C ALA A 58 -20.05 -30.78 -2.27
N GLU A 59 -20.00 -31.26 -1.02
CA GLU A 59 -19.63 -30.44 0.15
C GLU A 59 -18.17 -30.00 0.11
N LYS A 60 -17.25 -30.84 -0.41
CA LYS A 60 -15.86 -30.47 -0.66
C LYS A 60 -15.77 -29.30 -1.66
N ILE A 61 -16.40 -29.46 -2.81
CA ILE A 61 -16.43 -28.44 -3.87
C ILE A 61 -17.12 -27.16 -3.37
N GLY A 62 -18.13 -27.28 -2.53
CA GLY A 62 -18.78 -26.14 -1.89
C GLY A 62 -17.85 -25.26 -1.09
N GLN A 63 -16.82 -25.84 -0.41
CA GLN A 63 -15.82 -25.06 0.30
C GLN A 63 -14.93 -24.22 -0.64
N LEU A 64 -14.85 -24.60 -1.90
CA LEU A 64 -14.05 -23.90 -2.93
C LEU A 64 -14.83 -22.77 -3.61
N SER A 65 -16.02 -22.42 -3.12
CA SER A 65 -16.91 -21.44 -3.78
C SER A 65 -17.25 -20.27 -2.86
N GLN A 66 -17.06 -19.07 -3.39
CA GLN A 66 -17.41 -17.81 -2.73
C GLN A 66 -18.55 -17.12 -3.48
N TYR A 67 -19.51 -16.57 -2.75
CA TYR A 67 -20.69 -15.89 -3.28
C TYR A 67 -20.82 -14.48 -2.72
N VAL A 68 -21.52 -13.60 -3.46
CA VAL A 68 -21.88 -12.27 -3.00
C VAL A 68 -23.08 -12.33 -2.06
N GLY A 69 -23.00 -11.67 -0.92
CA GLY A 69 -24.06 -11.69 0.10
C GLY A 69 -25.16 -10.62 -0.04
N GLY A 70 -25.08 -9.76 -1.03
CA GLY A 70 -26.23 -8.97 -1.46
C GLY A 70 -26.14 -7.45 -1.55
N ASP A 71 -25.47 -6.72 -0.66
CA ASP A 71 -25.65 -5.26 -0.59
C ASP A 71 -24.72 -4.45 -1.51
N LEU A 72 -23.56 -4.98 -1.86
CA LEU A 72 -22.53 -4.30 -2.65
C LEU A 72 -21.98 -5.22 -3.73
N LEU A 73 -22.12 -4.80 -4.98
CA LEU A 73 -21.47 -5.44 -6.11
C LEU A 73 -20.22 -4.62 -6.47
N THR A 74 -19.06 -5.26 -6.45
CA THR A 74 -17.78 -4.68 -6.84
C THR A 74 -17.35 -5.09 -8.24
N GLY A 75 -18.13 -5.97 -8.90
CA GLY A 75 -17.95 -6.43 -10.27
C GLY A 75 -19.27 -6.63 -11.01
N PRO A 76 -19.24 -7.03 -12.30
CA PRO A 76 -20.40 -6.93 -13.19
C PRO A 76 -21.52 -7.94 -12.92
N GLN A 77 -21.21 -9.19 -12.68
CA GLN A 77 -22.16 -10.28 -12.51
C GLN A 77 -21.69 -11.24 -11.43
N SER A 78 -22.62 -11.90 -10.75
CA SER A 78 -22.32 -12.93 -9.76
C SER A 78 -23.37 -14.06 -9.83
N ALA A 79 -22.97 -15.27 -9.44
CA ALA A 79 -23.90 -16.37 -9.25
C ALA A 79 -24.84 -16.09 -8.06
N ALA A 80 -26.10 -16.45 -8.21
CA ALA A 80 -27.10 -16.22 -7.18
C ALA A 80 -26.86 -17.11 -5.95
N LEU A 81 -26.95 -16.53 -4.77
CA LEU A 81 -26.94 -17.24 -3.50
C LEU A 81 -28.36 -17.71 -3.16
N SER A 82 -28.56 -19.01 -2.94
CA SER A 82 -29.87 -19.61 -2.65
C SER A 82 -29.83 -20.51 -1.41
N ASP A 83 -30.97 -20.76 -0.79
CA ASP A 83 -31.09 -21.66 0.37
C ASP A 83 -30.66 -23.09 0.02
N SER A 84 -30.95 -23.55 -1.19
CA SER A 84 -30.53 -24.86 -1.69
C SER A 84 -29.01 -25.04 -1.68
N LEU A 85 -28.21 -23.99 -1.89
CA LEU A 85 -26.76 -24.07 -1.80
C LEU A 85 -26.28 -24.31 -0.36
N PHE A 86 -26.96 -23.71 0.64
CA PHE A 86 -26.66 -23.97 2.06
C PHE A 86 -27.05 -25.39 2.45
N GLU A 87 -28.25 -25.88 2.06
CA GLU A 87 -28.73 -27.23 2.33
C GLU A 87 -27.77 -28.29 1.81
N ARG A 88 -27.19 -28.03 0.65
CA ARG A 88 -26.24 -28.94 0.00
C ARG A 88 -24.80 -28.75 0.47
N GLY A 89 -24.55 -27.80 1.40
CA GLY A 89 -23.20 -27.47 1.88
C GLY A 89 -22.28 -26.86 0.82
N MET A 90 -22.85 -26.17 -0.18
CA MET A 90 -22.15 -25.66 -1.37
C MET A 90 -21.74 -24.19 -1.25
N VAL A 91 -21.57 -23.67 -0.04
CA VAL A 91 -21.11 -22.31 0.23
C VAL A 91 -19.93 -22.34 1.16
N GLY A 92 -18.75 -21.96 0.68
CA GLY A 92 -17.52 -21.89 1.47
C GLY A 92 -17.29 -20.52 2.10
N SER A 93 -17.62 -19.46 1.35
CA SER A 93 -17.40 -18.08 1.73
C SER A 93 -18.47 -17.14 1.16
N ILE A 94 -18.69 -16.03 1.85
CA ILE A 94 -19.56 -14.93 1.40
C ILE A 94 -18.77 -13.62 1.49
N LEU A 95 -18.87 -12.78 0.45
CA LEU A 95 -18.25 -11.46 0.42
C LEU A 95 -19.27 -10.32 0.35
N ASN A 96 -18.81 -9.11 0.67
CA ASN A 96 -19.52 -7.84 0.55
C ASN A 96 -20.76 -7.69 1.43
N VAL A 97 -20.82 -8.42 2.54
CA VAL A 97 -21.80 -8.21 3.60
C VAL A 97 -21.08 -7.68 4.84
N GLY A 98 -21.59 -6.66 5.48
CA GLY A 98 -21.06 -6.10 6.72
C GLY A 98 -22.15 -5.88 7.76
N GLY A 99 -21.74 -5.95 9.03
CA GLY A 99 -22.61 -5.80 10.19
C GLY A 99 -22.95 -7.12 10.85
N VAL A 100 -22.77 -7.14 12.15
CA VAL A 100 -22.87 -8.39 12.97
C VAL A 100 -24.22 -9.08 12.81
N GLU A 101 -25.33 -8.33 12.80
CA GLU A 101 -26.67 -8.92 12.72
C GLU A 101 -26.90 -9.67 11.40
N LYS A 102 -26.53 -9.07 10.26
CA LYS A 102 -26.69 -9.68 8.94
C LYS A 102 -25.79 -10.91 8.79
N LEU A 103 -24.53 -10.81 9.21
CA LEU A 103 -23.58 -11.91 9.14
C LEU A 103 -23.94 -13.05 10.11
N ARG A 104 -24.47 -12.74 11.29
CA ARG A 104 -25.01 -13.73 12.23
C ARG A 104 -26.16 -14.51 11.60
N ALA A 105 -27.11 -13.83 10.97
CA ALA A 105 -28.23 -14.49 10.30
C ALA A 105 -27.77 -15.46 9.18
N LEU A 106 -26.75 -15.07 8.41
CA LEU A 106 -26.16 -15.94 7.37
C LEU A 106 -25.42 -17.14 7.97
N GLN A 107 -24.65 -16.94 9.05
CA GLN A 107 -23.96 -18.03 9.72
C GLN A 107 -24.95 -19.00 10.38
N GLU A 108 -26.00 -18.50 11.06
CA GLU A 108 -27.07 -19.29 11.65
C GLU A 108 -27.83 -20.09 10.57
N LYS A 109 -28.15 -19.47 9.43
CA LYS A 109 -28.75 -20.17 8.28
C LYS A 109 -27.86 -21.32 7.81
N ASN A 110 -26.57 -21.09 7.62
CA ASN A 110 -25.62 -22.14 7.24
C ASN A 110 -25.52 -23.24 8.27
N MET A 111 -25.40 -22.89 9.56
CA MET A 111 -25.30 -23.87 10.66
C MET A 111 -26.57 -24.69 10.85
N ARG A 112 -27.74 -24.13 10.48
CA ARG A 112 -29.04 -24.85 10.56
C ARG A 112 -29.25 -25.76 9.37
N LEU A 113 -28.94 -25.30 8.15
CA LEU A 113 -29.29 -26.00 6.90
C LEU A 113 -28.24 -27.03 6.48
N SER A 114 -26.94 -26.73 6.63
CA SER A 114 -25.87 -27.62 6.18
C SER A 114 -25.66 -28.82 7.10
N ARG A 115 -25.43 -30.00 6.52
CA ARG A 115 -25.29 -31.29 7.24
C ARG A 115 -24.07 -31.30 8.18
N LEU A 116 -22.90 -30.84 7.70
CA LEU A 116 -21.65 -30.89 8.47
C LEU A 116 -21.37 -29.61 9.26
N LYS A 117 -22.19 -28.58 9.10
CA LYS A 117 -22.08 -27.32 9.84
C LYS A 117 -20.70 -26.70 9.78
N VAL A 118 -20.07 -26.76 8.59
CA VAL A 118 -18.78 -26.09 8.35
C VAL A 118 -19.03 -24.59 8.32
N PRO A 119 -18.36 -23.78 9.16
CA PRO A 119 -18.60 -22.34 9.22
C PRO A 119 -18.25 -21.62 7.91
N LEU A 120 -18.98 -20.54 7.60
CA LEU A 120 -18.67 -19.66 6.48
C LEU A 120 -17.46 -18.76 6.78
N LEU A 121 -16.70 -18.42 5.75
CA LEU A 121 -15.79 -17.27 5.76
C LEU A 121 -16.54 -16.03 5.30
N PHE A 122 -16.35 -14.91 5.98
CA PHE A 122 -16.87 -13.60 5.56
C PHE A 122 -15.74 -12.69 5.12
N ALA A 123 -15.81 -12.21 3.87
CA ALA A 123 -14.77 -11.41 3.24
C ALA A 123 -15.28 -10.02 2.84
N PHE A 124 -14.36 -9.06 2.80
CA PHE A 124 -14.63 -7.69 2.35
C PHE A 124 -13.34 -7.02 1.84
N ASP A 125 -13.47 -6.05 0.92
CA ASP A 125 -12.36 -5.21 0.49
C ASP A 125 -12.09 -4.10 1.52
N VAL A 126 -11.29 -4.41 2.54
CA VAL A 126 -10.85 -3.46 3.56
C VAL A 126 -9.48 -2.92 3.15
N ILE A 127 -9.45 -2.13 2.06
CA ILE A 127 -8.20 -1.68 1.43
C ILE A 127 -7.50 -0.61 2.28
N HIS A 128 -8.24 0.41 2.72
CA HIS A 128 -7.71 1.49 3.55
C HIS A 128 -8.69 1.95 4.64
N GLY A 129 -9.34 0.99 5.27
CA GLY A 129 -10.33 1.20 6.32
C GLY A 129 -11.64 0.48 6.03
N PHE A 130 -12.57 0.50 6.98
CA PHE A 130 -13.87 -0.14 6.85
C PHE A 130 -15.03 0.86 6.95
N LYS A 131 -15.26 1.47 8.12
CA LYS A 131 -16.14 2.65 8.30
C LYS A 131 -15.33 3.90 8.60
N THR A 132 -14.25 3.77 9.34
CA THR A 132 -13.21 4.80 9.43
C THR A 132 -12.31 4.64 8.21
N ILE A 133 -12.30 5.65 7.34
CA ILE A 133 -11.51 5.61 6.12
C ILE A 133 -10.21 6.37 6.35
N PHE A 134 -9.10 5.63 6.24
CA PHE A 134 -7.74 6.15 6.26
C PHE A 134 -7.37 6.70 4.88
N PRO A 135 -6.22 7.39 4.73
CA PRO A 135 -5.72 7.74 3.40
C PRO A 135 -5.63 6.53 2.47
N THR A 136 -5.81 6.76 1.18
CA THR A 136 -5.58 5.70 0.18
C THR A 136 -4.16 5.14 0.30
N PRO A 137 -3.90 3.88 -0.09
CA PRO A 137 -2.58 3.27 0.09
C PRO A 137 -1.44 4.04 -0.57
N LEU A 138 -1.66 4.63 -1.75
CA LEU A 138 -0.67 5.49 -2.40
C LEU A 138 -0.36 6.74 -1.56
N ALA A 139 -1.39 7.37 -0.97
CA ALA A 139 -1.22 8.48 -0.04
C ALA A 139 -0.41 8.04 1.19
N GLU A 140 -0.84 6.97 1.86
CA GLU A 140 -0.21 6.48 3.08
C GLU A 140 1.27 6.10 2.86
N SER A 141 1.60 5.56 1.67
CA SER A 141 2.97 5.22 1.30
C SER A 141 3.91 6.44 1.35
N CYS A 142 3.40 7.64 1.02
CA CYS A 142 4.15 8.89 1.06
C CYS A 142 4.56 9.32 2.49
N SER A 143 4.00 8.71 3.53
CA SER A 143 4.47 8.91 4.90
C SER A 143 5.83 8.28 5.17
N TRP A 144 6.24 7.26 4.41
CA TRP A 144 7.43 6.42 4.62
C TRP A 144 7.53 5.89 6.07
N ASP A 145 6.40 5.78 6.74
CA ASP A 145 6.31 5.34 8.14
C ASP A 145 5.70 3.94 8.22
N LEU A 146 6.57 2.93 8.25
CA LEU A 146 6.15 1.52 8.29
C LEU A 146 5.34 1.17 9.54
N ASN A 147 5.60 1.87 10.66
CA ASN A 147 4.84 1.66 11.88
C ASN A 147 3.42 2.24 11.76
N LEU A 148 3.28 3.41 11.12
CA LEU A 148 1.96 3.99 10.82
C LEU A 148 1.14 3.03 9.97
N MET A 149 1.73 2.47 8.90
CA MET A 149 1.07 1.53 7.99
C MET A 149 0.67 0.21 8.67
N PHE A 150 1.49 -0.25 9.62
CA PHE A 150 1.13 -1.38 10.48
C PHE A 150 -0.07 -1.03 11.38
N GLU A 151 -0.05 0.13 12.05
CA GLU A 151 -1.11 0.53 12.98
C GLU A 151 -2.44 0.84 12.27
N THR A 152 -2.43 1.44 11.08
CA THR A 152 -3.65 1.67 10.29
C THR A 152 -4.25 0.37 9.76
N ALA A 153 -3.44 -0.56 9.25
CA ALA A 153 -3.90 -1.88 8.84
C ALA A 153 -4.47 -2.68 10.03
N LYS A 154 -3.82 -2.62 11.20
CA LYS A 154 -4.32 -3.23 12.44
C LYS A 154 -5.62 -2.59 12.92
N ALA A 155 -5.72 -1.26 12.85
CA ALA A 155 -6.93 -0.54 13.22
C ALA A 155 -8.11 -0.90 12.29
N ALA A 156 -7.86 -0.97 10.99
CA ALA A 156 -8.84 -1.42 10.00
C ALA A 156 -9.27 -2.88 10.25
N ALA A 157 -8.33 -3.76 10.64
CA ALA A 157 -8.63 -5.13 11.01
C ALA A 157 -9.51 -5.22 12.26
N ILE A 158 -9.23 -4.43 13.29
CA ILE A 158 -10.04 -4.39 14.51
C ILE A 158 -11.46 -3.92 14.20
N GLU A 159 -11.62 -2.85 13.42
CA GLU A 159 -12.92 -2.29 13.07
C GLU A 159 -13.74 -3.26 12.21
N ALA A 160 -13.16 -3.78 11.12
CA ALA A 160 -13.86 -4.69 10.21
C ALA A 160 -14.20 -6.03 10.87
N SER A 161 -13.28 -6.60 11.67
CA SER A 161 -13.56 -7.84 12.40
C SER A 161 -14.60 -7.64 13.49
N ALA A 162 -14.71 -6.45 14.09
CA ALA A 162 -15.80 -6.12 15.02
C ALA A 162 -17.15 -6.09 14.33
N SER A 163 -17.19 -5.82 13.03
CA SER A 163 -18.39 -5.92 12.18
C SER A 163 -18.60 -7.31 11.56
N GLY A 164 -17.85 -8.32 12.03
CA GLY A 164 -18.03 -9.74 11.67
C GLY A 164 -17.21 -10.22 10.47
N ILE A 165 -16.32 -9.43 9.91
CA ILE A 165 -15.45 -9.81 8.79
C ILE A 165 -14.29 -10.68 9.30
N HIS A 166 -13.93 -11.73 8.54
CA HIS A 166 -12.83 -12.65 8.84
C HIS A 166 -11.61 -12.42 7.97
N TRP A 167 -11.80 -11.90 6.76
CA TRP A 167 -10.86 -11.92 5.67
C TRP A 167 -10.96 -10.64 4.84
N THR A 168 -9.81 -9.99 4.57
CA THR A 168 -9.73 -8.82 3.70
C THR A 168 -8.99 -9.15 2.41
N PHE A 169 -9.42 -8.53 1.29
CA PHE A 169 -8.70 -8.57 0.01
C PHE A 169 -7.66 -7.43 -0.06
N ALA A 170 -6.80 -7.39 0.94
CA ALA A 170 -5.68 -6.45 1.10
C ALA A 170 -4.50 -7.14 1.82
N PRO A 171 -3.24 -6.67 1.58
CA PRO A 171 -2.86 -5.50 0.79
C PRO A 171 -2.79 -5.76 -0.71
N MET A 172 -3.06 -4.71 -1.51
CA MET A 172 -2.65 -4.66 -2.90
C MET A 172 -1.17 -4.27 -2.95
N VAL A 173 -0.35 -5.11 -3.62
CA VAL A 173 1.12 -4.98 -3.63
C VAL A 173 1.71 -4.90 -5.04
N ASP A 174 0.89 -4.62 -6.02
CA ASP A 174 1.32 -4.38 -7.39
C ASP A 174 2.19 -3.13 -7.46
N ILE A 175 3.38 -3.25 -8.04
CA ILE A 175 4.22 -2.10 -8.38
C ILE A 175 3.63 -1.42 -9.63
N ALA A 176 3.35 -0.12 -9.55
CA ALA A 176 2.74 0.64 -10.62
C ALA A 176 3.69 1.73 -11.15
N ARG A 177 4.04 1.65 -12.43
CA ARG A 177 4.95 2.57 -13.13
C ARG A 177 4.28 3.41 -14.21
N ASP A 178 2.97 3.19 -14.40
CA ASP A 178 2.15 3.93 -15.35
C ASP A 178 0.97 4.59 -14.61
N PRO A 179 1.01 5.91 -14.39
CA PRO A 179 -0.05 6.62 -13.68
C PRO A 179 -1.38 6.67 -14.43
N ARG A 180 -1.43 6.22 -15.68
CA ARG A 180 -2.70 6.06 -16.41
C ARG A 180 -3.53 4.90 -15.87
N TRP A 181 -2.89 3.90 -15.24
CA TRP A 181 -3.58 2.80 -14.58
C TRP A 181 -4.29 3.28 -13.31
N GLY A 182 -5.63 3.06 -13.27
CA GLY A 182 -6.46 3.58 -12.19
C GLY A 182 -6.15 3.01 -10.83
N ARG A 183 -5.73 1.75 -10.78
CA ARG A 183 -5.46 1.02 -9.53
C ARG A 183 -4.12 1.40 -8.87
N ILE A 184 -3.32 2.29 -9.47
CA ILE A 184 -2.14 2.85 -8.79
C ILE A 184 -2.47 3.42 -7.40
N VAL A 185 -3.68 3.95 -7.20
CA VAL A 185 -4.16 4.47 -5.92
C VAL A 185 -4.18 3.44 -4.79
N GLU A 186 -4.28 2.15 -5.13
CA GLU A 186 -4.39 1.04 -4.17
C GLU A 186 -3.03 0.51 -3.68
N GLY A 187 -1.93 0.88 -4.32
CA GLY A 187 -0.59 0.35 -4.08
C GLY A 187 0.37 1.33 -3.40
N ALA A 188 1.64 0.97 -3.40
CA ALA A 188 2.74 1.70 -2.77
C ALA A 188 3.58 2.53 -3.76
N GLY A 189 3.15 2.69 -5.00
CA GLY A 189 3.86 3.43 -6.03
C GLY A 189 4.80 2.58 -6.88
N GLU A 190 5.94 3.16 -7.32
CA GLU A 190 6.77 2.62 -8.39
C GLU A 190 7.99 1.81 -7.93
N ASP A 191 8.34 1.88 -6.63
CA ASP A 191 9.58 1.29 -6.11
C ASP A 191 9.36 -0.07 -5.46
N THR A 192 10.19 -1.04 -5.88
CA THR A 192 10.11 -2.42 -5.41
C THR A 192 10.55 -2.58 -3.96
N TYR A 193 11.64 -1.93 -3.53
CA TYR A 193 12.16 -2.07 -2.16
C TYR A 193 11.19 -1.49 -1.14
N LEU A 194 10.70 -0.28 -1.37
CA LEU A 194 9.70 0.35 -0.51
C LEU A 194 8.40 -0.47 -0.52
N GLY A 195 7.96 -0.94 -1.70
CA GLY A 195 6.80 -1.81 -1.85
C GLY A 195 6.89 -3.09 -1.03
N CYS A 196 8.06 -3.74 -0.98
CA CYS A 196 8.30 -4.92 -0.11
C CYS A 196 8.13 -4.59 1.37
N LYS A 197 8.70 -3.46 1.84
CA LYS A 197 8.62 -3.04 3.25
C LYS A 197 7.19 -2.70 3.67
N ILE A 198 6.45 -2.01 2.80
CA ILE A 198 5.05 -1.68 3.02
C ILE A 198 4.18 -2.93 3.01
N ALA A 199 4.39 -3.84 2.07
CA ALA A 199 3.67 -5.12 1.99
C ALA A 199 3.81 -5.93 3.28
N GLU A 200 5.05 -6.06 3.80
CA GLU A 200 5.35 -6.71 5.07
C GLU A 200 4.61 -6.04 6.24
N ALA A 201 4.69 -4.71 6.36
CA ALA A 201 4.06 -3.96 7.44
C ALA A 201 2.52 -4.13 7.44
N ARG A 202 1.89 -4.04 6.27
CA ARG A 202 0.42 -4.17 6.14
C ARG A 202 -0.07 -5.60 6.40
N VAL A 203 0.62 -6.63 5.89
CA VAL A 203 0.27 -8.04 6.20
C VAL A 203 0.35 -8.29 7.70
N ARG A 204 1.44 -7.86 8.35
CA ARG A 204 1.60 -7.98 9.81
C ARG A 204 0.55 -7.17 10.56
N GLY A 205 0.15 -6.00 10.05
CA GLY A 205 -0.90 -5.18 10.63
C GLY A 205 -2.27 -5.88 10.57
N PHE A 206 -2.73 -6.33 9.41
CA PHE A 206 -3.99 -7.05 9.29
C PHE A 206 -4.03 -8.34 10.11
N GLN A 207 -2.94 -9.09 10.14
CA GLN A 207 -2.82 -10.39 10.80
C GLN A 207 -2.15 -10.32 12.19
N TRP A 208 -2.05 -9.14 12.80
CA TRP A 208 -1.25 -8.84 14.00
C TRP A 208 -1.39 -9.84 15.17
N ASN A 209 -2.52 -10.53 15.25
CA ASN A 209 -2.80 -11.58 16.22
C ASN A 209 -3.85 -12.53 15.63
N LEU A 210 -3.50 -13.16 14.51
CA LEU A 210 -4.41 -14.08 13.80
C LEU A 210 -4.81 -15.24 14.74
N GLY A 211 -6.10 -15.58 14.75
CA GLY A 211 -6.72 -16.47 15.74
C GLY A 211 -7.43 -15.72 16.87
N ASN A 212 -7.12 -14.45 17.10
CA ASN A 212 -7.92 -13.54 17.90
C ASN A 212 -9.01 -12.89 17.03
N PRO A 213 -10.24 -12.70 17.50
CA PRO A 213 -11.30 -12.07 16.72
C PRO A 213 -11.06 -10.58 16.40
N ASN A 214 -9.93 -10.00 16.79
CA ASN A 214 -9.52 -8.62 16.48
C ASN A 214 -8.57 -8.52 15.28
N ALA A 215 -8.34 -9.59 14.54
CA ALA A 215 -7.48 -9.64 13.36
C ALA A 215 -8.24 -10.14 12.14
N LEU A 216 -7.71 -9.85 10.95
CA LEU A 216 -8.22 -10.37 9.68
C LEU A 216 -7.17 -11.24 9.00
N MET A 217 -7.59 -12.24 8.26
CA MET A 217 -6.72 -12.81 7.22
C MET A 217 -6.46 -11.76 6.16
N ALA A 218 -5.19 -11.58 5.78
CA ALA A 218 -4.78 -10.74 4.67
C ALA A 218 -4.76 -11.52 3.35
N CYS A 219 -4.90 -10.81 2.24
CA CYS A 219 -4.82 -11.33 0.88
C CYS A 219 -3.87 -10.48 0.05
N ALA A 220 -2.73 -11.02 -0.32
CA ALA A 220 -1.82 -10.34 -1.25
C ALA A 220 -2.39 -10.38 -2.67
N LYS A 221 -2.57 -9.22 -3.30
CA LYS A 221 -3.17 -9.10 -4.62
C LYS A 221 -2.47 -8.07 -5.50
N HIS A 222 -2.51 -8.20 -6.80
CA HIS A 222 -3.08 -9.29 -7.63
C HIS A 222 -1.92 -10.07 -8.23
N PHE A 223 -1.85 -11.35 -7.99
CA PHE A 223 -0.71 -12.18 -8.38
C PHE A 223 -0.83 -12.65 -9.83
N VAL A 224 -0.08 -12.07 -10.80
CA VAL A 224 1.06 -11.16 -10.68
C VAL A 224 1.13 -10.17 -11.86
N ALA A 225 1.93 -9.13 -11.66
CA ALA A 225 2.30 -8.11 -12.64
C ALA A 225 1.15 -7.25 -13.15
N TYR A 226 0.02 -7.20 -12.43
CA TYR A 226 -1.15 -6.43 -12.83
C TYR A 226 -0.88 -4.90 -12.86
N GLY A 227 0.14 -4.43 -12.14
CA GLY A 227 0.59 -3.03 -12.18
C GLY A 227 1.38 -2.62 -13.43
N ALA A 228 1.53 -3.53 -14.41
CA ALA A 228 2.20 -3.27 -15.69
C ALA A 228 1.29 -3.45 -16.92
N PRO A 229 0.00 -3.06 -16.88
CA PRO A 229 -0.90 -3.30 -17.99
C PRO A 229 -0.51 -2.44 -19.20
N GLN A 230 -0.62 -2.98 -20.39
CA GLN A 230 -0.29 -2.25 -21.63
C GLN A 230 -1.05 -0.92 -21.72
N ALA A 231 -0.30 0.16 -21.90
CA ALA A 231 -0.78 1.54 -21.97
C ALA A 231 -1.57 2.01 -20.73
N GLY A 232 -1.31 1.43 -19.57
CA GLY A 232 -2.03 1.76 -18.32
C GLY A 232 -3.51 1.39 -18.35
N ARG A 233 -3.94 0.55 -19.27
CA ARG A 233 -5.36 0.14 -19.40
C ARG A 233 -5.63 -1.04 -18.47
N ASP A 234 -6.55 -0.87 -17.58
CA ASP A 234 -6.96 -1.94 -16.67
C ASP A 234 -7.38 -3.20 -17.44
N TYR A 235 -7.08 -4.38 -16.91
CA TYR A 235 -7.29 -5.70 -17.51
C TYR A 235 -6.46 -6.01 -18.76
N ALA A 236 -5.65 -5.06 -19.27
CA ALA A 236 -4.85 -5.29 -20.46
C ALA A 236 -3.76 -6.36 -20.25
N PRO A 237 -3.34 -7.06 -21.32
CA PRO A 237 -2.22 -8.00 -21.25
C PRO A 237 -0.94 -7.37 -20.70
N VAL A 238 -0.07 -8.22 -20.15
CA VAL A 238 1.26 -7.87 -19.68
C VAL A 238 2.30 -8.76 -20.33
N ASP A 239 3.23 -8.13 -21.06
CA ASP A 239 4.38 -8.78 -21.67
C ASP A 239 5.66 -8.19 -21.10
N LEU A 240 6.38 -8.99 -20.32
CA LEU A 240 7.61 -8.60 -19.63
C LEU A 240 8.66 -9.70 -19.75
N SER A 241 9.95 -9.31 -19.72
CA SER A 241 11.00 -10.30 -19.50
C SER A 241 10.87 -10.94 -18.11
N LEU A 242 11.27 -12.20 -17.98
CA LEU A 242 11.27 -12.91 -16.70
C LEU A 242 12.16 -12.20 -15.67
N SER A 243 13.29 -11.59 -16.10
CA SER A 243 14.14 -10.81 -15.20
C SER A 243 13.42 -9.57 -14.65
N THR A 244 12.65 -8.86 -15.49
CA THR A 244 11.83 -7.73 -15.02
C THR A 244 10.74 -8.20 -14.06
N LEU A 245 10.08 -9.31 -14.34
CA LEU A 245 9.11 -9.90 -13.42
C LEU A 245 9.75 -10.20 -12.07
N ALA A 246 10.91 -10.89 -12.07
CA ALA A 246 11.60 -11.35 -10.88
C ALA A 246 12.22 -10.20 -10.04
N GLU A 247 12.67 -9.12 -10.70
CA GLU A 247 13.33 -7.99 -10.02
C GLU A 247 12.35 -6.90 -9.58
N VAL A 248 11.18 -6.79 -10.22
CA VAL A 248 10.26 -5.67 -9.97
C VAL A 248 8.93 -6.12 -9.38
N TYR A 249 8.25 -7.07 -9.99
CA TYR A 249 6.85 -7.36 -9.66
C TYR A 249 6.67 -8.51 -8.66
N LEU A 250 7.57 -9.49 -8.62
CA LEU A 250 7.50 -10.62 -7.68
C LEU A 250 7.93 -10.28 -6.24
N PRO A 251 8.94 -9.41 -5.99
CA PRO A 251 9.46 -9.24 -4.64
C PRO A 251 8.44 -8.78 -3.59
N PRO A 252 7.48 -7.87 -3.84
CA PRO A 252 6.49 -7.50 -2.84
C PRO A 252 5.57 -8.68 -2.45
N PHE A 253 5.24 -9.56 -3.39
CA PHE A 253 4.48 -10.79 -3.10
C PHE A 253 5.30 -11.77 -2.26
N LYS A 254 6.60 -11.89 -2.54
CA LYS A 254 7.49 -12.71 -1.71
C LYS A 254 7.60 -12.16 -0.29
N ALA A 255 7.69 -10.84 -0.13
CA ALA A 255 7.66 -10.19 1.18
C ALA A 255 6.35 -10.49 1.93
N CYS A 256 5.20 -10.58 1.24
CA CYS A 256 3.95 -11.03 1.84
C CYS A 256 4.02 -12.49 2.32
N VAL A 257 4.62 -13.39 1.54
CA VAL A 257 4.83 -14.80 1.95
C VAL A 257 5.69 -14.86 3.22
N ASP A 258 6.78 -14.10 3.26
CA ASP A 258 7.72 -14.05 4.39
C ASP A 258 7.07 -13.43 5.65
N ALA A 259 6.12 -12.49 5.45
CA ALA A 259 5.29 -11.95 6.51
C ALA A 259 4.17 -12.91 6.97
N GLY A 260 4.00 -14.06 6.32
CA GLY A 260 3.03 -15.09 6.70
C GLY A 260 1.61 -14.84 6.22
N VAL A 261 1.42 -14.16 5.09
CA VAL A 261 0.10 -13.92 4.49
C VAL A 261 -0.67 -15.22 4.29
N LYS A 262 -1.98 -15.20 4.57
CA LYS A 262 -2.80 -16.41 4.54
C LYS A 262 -3.45 -16.68 3.20
N THR A 263 -3.64 -15.66 2.37
CA THR A 263 -4.28 -15.83 1.07
C THR A 263 -3.61 -15.00 -0.01
N PHE A 264 -3.73 -15.46 -1.25
CA PHE A 264 -3.39 -14.73 -2.47
C PHE A 264 -4.62 -14.62 -3.35
N MET A 265 -4.68 -13.56 -4.15
CA MET A 265 -5.67 -13.41 -5.22
C MET A 265 -4.94 -13.40 -6.57
N SER A 266 -5.37 -14.26 -7.52
CA SER A 266 -4.81 -14.26 -8.87
C SER A 266 -5.27 -13.02 -9.63
N ALA A 267 -4.41 -12.48 -10.50
CA ALA A 267 -4.71 -11.30 -11.29
C ALA A 267 -5.62 -11.59 -12.49
N PHE A 268 -6.30 -10.55 -12.98
CA PHE A 268 -7.14 -10.62 -14.19
C PHE A 268 -6.33 -10.77 -15.48
N ASN A 269 -5.19 -10.10 -15.56
CA ASN A 269 -4.40 -10.00 -16.78
C ASN A 269 -3.76 -11.31 -17.20
N SER A 270 -3.50 -11.44 -18.49
CA SER A 270 -2.53 -12.43 -18.99
C SER A 270 -1.10 -11.92 -18.77
N PHE A 271 -0.20 -12.84 -18.42
CA PHE A 271 1.22 -12.63 -18.36
C PHE A 271 1.91 -13.48 -19.43
N ASN A 272 2.58 -12.83 -20.37
CA ASN A 272 3.25 -13.48 -21.49
C ASN A 272 2.33 -14.50 -22.22
N GLY A 273 1.09 -14.11 -22.47
CA GLY A 273 0.10 -14.89 -23.19
C GLY A 273 -0.68 -15.90 -22.35
N ILE A 274 -0.40 -16.08 -21.06
CA ILE A 274 -1.13 -17.01 -20.18
C ILE A 274 -1.86 -16.21 -19.11
N PRO A 275 -3.21 -16.29 -19.00
CA PRO A 275 -3.96 -15.63 -17.94
C PRO A 275 -3.46 -16.07 -16.55
N ALA A 276 -3.25 -15.13 -15.64
CA ALA A 276 -2.68 -15.42 -14.32
C ALA A 276 -3.50 -16.47 -13.55
N THR A 277 -4.83 -16.42 -13.65
CA THR A 277 -5.76 -17.39 -13.04
C THR A 277 -5.60 -18.81 -13.59
N GLY A 278 -5.13 -18.97 -14.85
CA GLY A 278 -4.84 -20.26 -15.47
C GLY A 278 -3.35 -20.63 -15.52
N ASN A 279 -2.48 -19.87 -14.90
CA ASN A 279 -1.04 -20.03 -15.04
C ASN A 279 -0.46 -20.96 -13.96
N HIS A 280 -0.29 -22.23 -14.32
CA HIS A 280 0.27 -23.25 -13.42
C HIS A 280 1.68 -22.92 -12.94
N TRP A 281 2.53 -22.33 -13.81
CA TRP A 281 3.89 -21.95 -13.41
C TRP A 281 3.89 -20.91 -12.29
N LEU A 282 3.04 -19.89 -12.39
CA LEU A 282 2.92 -18.86 -11.33
C LEU A 282 2.37 -19.44 -10.04
N LEU A 283 1.19 -20.09 -10.12
CA LEU A 283 0.41 -20.45 -8.94
C LEU A 283 0.91 -21.73 -8.25
N THR A 284 1.51 -22.65 -9.02
CA THR A 284 1.99 -23.94 -8.49
C THR A 284 3.50 -24.01 -8.44
N ASP A 285 4.21 -23.82 -9.55
CA ASP A 285 5.66 -24.05 -9.57
C ASP A 285 6.40 -22.96 -8.79
N LEU A 286 6.08 -21.69 -9.00
CA LEU A 286 6.68 -20.59 -8.28
C LEU A 286 6.13 -20.47 -6.84
N LEU A 287 4.83 -20.19 -6.71
CA LEU A 287 4.24 -19.85 -5.40
C LEU A 287 4.30 -21.03 -4.43
N ARG A 288 3.94 -22.24 -4.86
CA ARG A 288 3.84 -23.40 -3.98
C ARG A 288 5.16 -24.17 -3.84
N LYS A 289 5.81 -24.52 -4.97
CA LYS A 289 6.99 -25.38 -4.93
C LYS A 289 8.26 -24.61 -4.57
N GLN A 290 8.47 -23.41 -5.14
CA GLN A 290 9.67 -22.62 -4.88
C GLN A 290 9.55 -21.78 -3.61
N TRP A 291 8.43 -21.09 -3.41
CA TRP A 291 8.24 -20.23 -2.23
C TRP A 291 7.66 -20.97 -1.03
N HIS A 292 7.29 -22.24 -1.18
CA HIS A 292 6.73 -23.10 -0.13
C HIS A 292 5.47 -22.51 0.54
N TYR A 293 4.69 -21.75 -0.21
CA TYR A 293 3.48 -21.13 0.30
C TYR A 293 2.41 -22.15 0.68
N GLN A 294 1.85 -22.04 1.90
CA GLN A 294 0.92 -23.00 2.47
C GLN A 294 -0.53 -22.52 2.55
N GLY A 295 -0.79 -21.23 2.32
CA GLY A 295 -2.15 -20.68 2.34
C GLY A 295 -2.96 -21.05 1.09
N PHE A 296 -4.13 -20.49 0.89
CA PHE A 296 -4.94 -20.74 -0.32
C PHE A 296 -4.93 -19.55 -1.29
N VAL A 297 -5.24 -19.84 -2.55
CA VAL A 297 -5.39 -18.86 -3.63
C VAL A 297 -6.87 -18.74 -3.97
N VAL A 298 -7.40 -17.52 -3.99
CA VAL A 298 -8.72 -17.19 -4.52
C VAL A 298 -8.55 -16.55 -5.92
N SER A 299 -9.47 -16.80 -6.84
CA SER A 299 -9.53 -16.03 -8.09
C SER A 299 -9.95 -14.59 -7.80
N ASP A 300 -9.68 -13.66 -8.70
CA ASP A 300 -10.39 -12.40 -8.70
C ASP A 300 -11.84 -12.57 -9.17
N TRP A 301 -12.62 -11.49 -9.15
CA TRP A 301 -14.05 -11.47 -9.48
C TRP A 301 -14.31 -12.03 -10.89
N ASN A 302 -15.02 -13.16 -10.98
CA ASN A 302 -15.31 -13.89 -12.21
C ASN A 302 -14.08 -14.32 -13.05
N ALA A 303 -12.86 -14.22 -12.53
CA ALA A 303 -11.65 -14.44 -13.31
C ALA A 303 -11.49 -15.90 -13.80
N VAL A 304 -12.19 -16.86 -13.20
CA VAL A 304 -12.23 -18.23 -13.73
C VAL A 304 -13.08 -18.29 -15.00
N GLN A 305 -14.25 -17.65 -15.01
CA GLN A 305 -15.11 -17.57 -16.19
C GLN A 305 -14.43 -16.80 -17.33
N GLU A 306 -13.63 -15.79 -17.01
CA GLU A 306 -12.93 -14.96 -17.98
C GLU A 306 -11.83 -15.70 -18.75
N LEU A 307 -11.40 -16.90 -18.33
CA LEU A 307 -10.51 -17.75 -19.12
C LEU A 307 -11.10 -18.10 -20.49
N LYS A 308 -12.43 -18.11 -20.63
CA LYS A 308 -13.12 -18.27 -21.90
C LYS A 308 -12.95 -17.02 -22.78
N ALA A 309 -13.10 -15.84 -22.21
CA ALA A 309 -12.91 -14.57 -22.93
C ALA A 309 -11.44 -14.37 -23.33
N HIS A 310 -10.49 -14.90 -22.56
CA HIS A 310 -9.07 -14.98 -22.93
C HIS A 310 -8.79 -15.96 -24.06
N GLY A 311 -9.76 -16.82 -24.44
CA GLY A 311 -9.61 -17.80 -25.51
C GLY A 311 -8.73 -19.00 -25.13
N VAL A 312 -8.55 -19.30 -23.85
CA VAL A 312 -7.76 -20.44 -23.33
C VAL A 312 -8.63 -21.58 -22.79
N ALA A 313 -9.94 -21.39 -22.74
CA ALA A 313 -10.94 -22.38 -22.40
C ALA A 313 -12.15 -22.25 -23.34
N GLU A 314 -12.70 -23.38 -23.82
CA GLU A 314 -13.88 -23.38 -24.70
C GLU A 314 -15.17 -23.40 -23.87
N THR A 315 -15.20 -24.24 -22.84
CA THR A 315 -16.39 -24.48 -22.00
C THR A 315 -16.19 -23.97 -20.58
N ASP A 316 -17.28 -23.89 -19.81
CA ASP A 316 -17.24 -23.60 -18.37
C ASP A 316 -16.42 -24.66 -17.61
N GLU A 317 -16.51 -25.91 -18.03
CA GLU A 317 -15.75 -27.01 -17.42
C GLU A 317 -14.24 -26.84 -17.71
N ASP A 318 -13.84 -26.54 -18.94
CA ASP A 318 -12.43 -26.28 -19.28
C ASP A 318 -11.84 -25.13 -18.42
N ALA A 319 -12.61 -24.06 -18.27
CA ALA A 319 -12.20 -22.92 -17.44
C ALA A 319 -12.02 -23.32 -15.97
N ALA A 320 -12.98 -24.07 -15.40
CA ALA A 320 -12.90 -24.55 -14.03
C ALA A 320 -11.72 -25.51 -13.80
N LEU A 321 -11.49 -26.43 -14.73
CA LEU A 321 -10.37 -27.37 -14.71
C LEU A 321 -9.02 -26.67 -14.83
N LEU A 322 -8.90 -25.73 -15.77
CA LEU A 322 -7.67 -24.98 -15.99
C LEU A 322 -7.28 -24.20 -14.73
N ALA A 323 -8.22 -23.46 -14.14
CA ALA A 323 -7.97 -22.66 -12.93
C ALA A 323 -7.59 -23.54 -11.73
N LEU A 324 -8.36 -24.61 -11.44
CA LEU A 324 -8.08 -25.51 -10.31
C LEU A 324 -6.72 -26.21 -10.46
N LYS A 325 -6.42 -26.75 -11.66
CA LYS A 325 -5.14 -27.38 -11.95
C LYS A 325 -3.96 -26.41 -11.94
N ALA A 326 -4.20 -25.13 -12.25
CA ALA A 326 -3.20 -24.08 -12.10
C ALA A 326 -2.86 -23.80 -10.64
N GLY A 327 -3.80 -23.96 -9.71
CA GLY A 327 -3.61 -23.77 -8.28
C GLY A 327 -4.56 -22.77 -7.63
N VAL A 328 -5.65 -22.38 -8.29
CA VAL A 328 -6.73 -21.58 -7.70
C VAL A 328 -7.60 -22.46 -6.83
N ASP A 329 -7.51 -22.26 -5.51
CA ASP A 329 -8.24 -23.09 -4.54
C ASP A 329 -9.70 -22.64 -4.36
N MET A 330 -9.99 -21.35 -4.48
CA MET A 330 -11.33 -20.79 -4.31
C MET A 330 -11.76 -19.95 -5.51
N ASN A 331 -12.92 -20.27 -6.05
CA ASN A 331 -13.56 -19.56 -7.14
C ASN A 331 -14.43 -18.42 -6.60
N MET A 332 -14.13 -17.18 -7.03
CA MET A 332 -14.87 -16.00 -6.62
C MET A 332 -16.02 -15.72 -7.60
N THR A 333 -17.25 -15.72 -7.09
CA THR A 333 -18.51 -15.19 -7.59
C THR A 333 -19.19 -15.88 -8.77
N ASP A 334 -18.49 -16.47 -9.76
CA ASP A 334 -19.11 -17.03 -10.95
C ASP A 334 -19.77 -18.42 -10.73
N GLY A 335 -19.42 -19.12 -9.65
CA GLY A 335 -20.00 -20.41 -9.28
C GLY A 335 -19.61 -21.59 -10.18
N LEU A 336 -18.60 -21.44 -11.04
CA LEU A 336 -18.19 -22.49 -11.98
C LEU A 336 -17.73 -23.77 -11.29
N TYR A 337 -17.02 -23.68 -10.18
CA TYR A 337 -16.59 -24.85 -9.43
C TYR A 337 -17.79 -25.70 -9.00
N ASN A 338 -18.83 -25.08 -8.44
CA ASN A 338 -20.03 -25.79 -8.03
C ASN A 338 -20.81 -26.41 -9.21
N ARG A 339 -20.78 -25.76 -10.39
CA ARG A 339 -21.52 -26.27 -11.57
C ARG A 339 -20.78 -27.41 -12.29
N CYS A 340 -19.44 -27.35 -12.35
CA CYS A 340 -18.66 -28.19 -13.26
C CYS A 340 -17.89 -29.32 -12.55
N LEU A 341 -17.28 -29.08 -11.38
CA LEU A 341 -16.27 -29.99 -10.85
C LEU A 341 -16.82 -31.35 -10.38
N VAL A 342 -18.10 -31.45 -9.97
CA VAL A 342 -18.72 -32.74 -9.64
C VAL A 342 -18.79 -33.64 -10.88
N THR A 343 -19.19 -33.09 -12.01
CA THR A 343 -19.27 -33.81 -13.29
C THR A 343 -17.87 -34.19 -13.77
N ALA A 344 -16.93 -33.24 -13.76
CA ALA A 344 -15.54 -33.46 -14.15
C ALA A 344 -14.86 -34.61 -13.37
N VAL A 345 -15.12 -34.74 -12.07
CA VAL A 345 -14.62 -35.87 -11.27
C VAL A 345 -15.30 -37.19 -11.67
N ARG A 346 -16.63 -37.16 -11.91
CA ARG A 346 -17.38 -38.35 -12.34
C ARG A 346 -16.89 -38.86 -13.69
N GLU A 347 -16.59 -37.97 -14.60
CA GLU A 347 -16.09 -38.26 -15.94
C GLU A 347 -14.57 -38.50 -15.99
N LYS A 348 -13.90 -38.45 -14.86
CA LYS A 348 -12.44 -38.66 -14.68
C LYS A 348 -11.55 -37.62 -15.38
N HIS A 349 -12.07 -36.43 -15.65
CA HIS A 349 -11.29 -35.30 -16.13
C HIS A 349 -10.49 -34.65 -14.98
N LEU A 350 -10.90 -34.89 -13.73
CA LEU A 350 -10.28 -34.37 -12.51
C LEU A 350 -10.20 -35.48 -11.45
N SER A 351 -9.13 -35.50 -10.65
CA SER A 351 -9.00 -36.42 -9.52
C SER A 351 -9.64 -35.83 -8.24
N VAL A 352 -10.14 -36.69 -7.35
CA VAL A 352 -10.62 -36.26 -6.03
C VAL A 352 -9.49 -35.64 -5.21
N SER A 353 -8.25 -36.10 -5.41
CA SER A 353 -7.08 -35.56 -4.68
C SER A 353 -6.78 -34.09 -5.02
N ASP A 354 -7.10 -33.63 -6.23
CA ASP A 354 -6.95 -32.20 -6.59
C ASP A 354 -7.94 -31.34 -5.79
N ILE A 355 -9.20 -31.82 -5.68
CA ILE A 355 -10.23 -31.20 -4.84
C ILE A 355 -9.80 -31.21 -3.36
N ASP A 356 -9.32 -32.35 -2.85
CA ASP A 356 -8.93 -32.52 -1.45
C ASP A 356 -7.80 -31.57 -1.06
N THR A 357 -6.84 -31.35 -1.95
CA THR A 357 -5.73 -30.42 -1.73
C THR A 357 -6.22 -28.97 -1.54
N ALA A 358 -7.15 -28.51 -2.37
CA ALA A 358 -7.72 -27.17 -2.26
C ALA A 358 -8.60 -27.01 -1.00
N VAL A 359 -9.42 -28.01 -0.72
CA VAL A 359 -10.30 -28.04 0.47
C VAL A 359 -9.47 -27.98 1.76
N GLU A 360 -8.41 -28.79 1.85
CA GLU A 360 -7.53 -28.81 3.03
C GLU A 360 -7.01 -27.42 3.38
N ARG A 361 -6.54 -26.64 2.40
CA ARG A 361 -6.02 -25.29 2.61
C ARG A 361 -7.09 -24.34 3.17
N ILE A 362 -8.30 -24.40 2.66
CA ILE A 362 -9.40 -23.55 3.10
C ILE A 362 -9.86 -23.95 4.52
N LEU A 363 -9.95 -25.24 4.81
CA LEU A 363 -10.34 -25.72 6.14
C LEU A 363 -9.27 -25.37 7.20
N ARG A 364 -7.99 -25.43 6.85
CA ARG A 364 -6.89 -24.94 7.70
C ARG A 364 -7.01 -23.45 8.01
N ALA A 365 -7.37 -22.63 7.03
CA ALA A 365 -7.62 -21.20 7.25
C ALA A 365 -8.80 -20.96 8.22
N LYS A 366 -9.89 -21.69 8.06
CA LYS A 366 -11.03 -21.65 8.98
C LYS A 366 -10.65 -22.12 10.40
N TYR A 367 -9.81 -23.13 10.50
CA TYR A 367 -9.29 -23.63 11.77
C TYR A 367 -8.39 -22.59 12.46
N ALA A 368 -7.46 -21.97 11.72
CA ALA A 368 -6.58 -20.92 12.23
C ALA A 368 -7.34 -19.69 12.77
N LEU A 369 -8.52 -19.41 12.22
CA LEU A 369 -9.43 -18.37 12.70
C LEU A 369 -10.24 -18.81 13.94
N GLY A 370 -10.17 -20.08 14.36
CA GLY A 370 -10.94 -20.64 15.49
C GLY A 370 -12.44 -20.79 15.22
N LEU A 371 -12.86 -20.77 13.94
CA LEU A 371 -14.29 -20.85 13.57
C LEU A 371 -14.93 -22.20 13.89
N PHE A 372 -14.13 -23.26 13.99
CA PHE A 372 -14.62 -24.59 14.39
C PHE A 372 -14.84 -24.72 15.89
N ASP A 373 -14.17 -23.91 16.71
CA ASP A 373 -14.38 -23.84 18.16
C ASP A 373 -15.64 -23.02 18.47
N ASP A 374 -15.77 -21.86 17.81
CA ASP A 374 -16.95 -21.00 17.90
C ASP A 374 -17.20 -20.29 16.55
N PRO A 375 -18.22 -20.69 15.77
CA PRO A 375 -18.55 -20.09 14.48
C PRO A 375 -19.07 -18.64 14.58
N TYR A 376 -19.41 -18.18 15.79
CA TYR A 376 -19.97 -16.84 16.06
C TYR A 376 -18.99 -15.90 16.75
N ARG A 377 -17.74 -16.30 16.99
CA ARG A 377 -16.75 -15.56 17.77
C ARG A 377 -16.45 -14.14 17.27
N PHE A 378 -16.67 -13.84 15.99
CA PHE A 378 -16.55 -12.52 15.39
C PHE A 378 -17.86 -11.72 15.43
N LEU A 379 -18.97 -12.34 15.83
CA LEU A 379 -20.32 -11.81 15.68
C LEU A 379 -20.86 -11.32 17.04
N ASP A 380 -20.25 -10.26 17.58
CA ASP A 380 -20.59 -9.62 18.86
C ASP A 380 -21.05 -8.17 18.65
N VAL A 381 -22.36 -7.92 18.85
CA VAL A 381 -22.99 -6.59 18.69
C VAL A 381 -22.40 -5.57 19.67
N ALA A 382 -22.08 -5.98 20.90
CA ALA A 382 -21.51 -5.05 21.89
C ALA A 382 -20.10 -4.62 21.48
N ARG A 383 -19.31 -5.54 20.94
CA ARG A 383 -18.00 -5.26 20.37
C ARG A 383 -18.11 -4.35 19.14
N GLU A 384 -19.05 -4.61 18.21
CA GLU A 384 -19.27 -3.75 17.04
C GLU A 384 -19.52 -2.31 17.45
N ARG A 385 -20.43 -2.10 18.43
CA ARG A 385 -20.75 -0.75 18.94
C ARG A 385 -19.57 -0.03 19.60
N ARG A 386 -18.65 -0.76 20.20
CA ARG A 386 -17.49 -0.20 20.92
C ARG A 386 -16.32 0.13 19.99
N GLU A 387 -16.03 -0.73 19.01
CA GLU A 387 -14.83 -0.63 18.19
C GLU A 387 -15.05 0.20 16.91
N VAL A 388 -16.26 0.14 16.33
CA VAL A 388 -16.56 0.81 15.07
C VAL A 388 -16.68 2.32 15.28
N ARG A 389 -15.97 3.10 14.46
CA ARG A 389 -15.94 4.57 14.51
C ARG A 389 -15.58 5.13 15.90
N SER A 390 -14.67 4.46 16.60
CA SER A 390 -14.19 4.95 17.89
C SER A 390 -13.30 6.20 17.73
N SER A 391 -13.28 7.09 18.73
CA SER A 391 -12.46 8.30 18.72
C SER A 391 -10.96 8.04 18.52
N ARG A 392 -10.49 6.86 18.95
CA ARG A 392 -9.12 6.39 18.68
C ARG A 392 -8.85 6.21 17.20
N LEU A 393 -9.83 5.68 16.45
CA LEU A 393 -9.71 5.50 15.00
C LEU A 393 -9.70 6.85 14.28
N ASP A 394 -10.55 7.80 14.70
CA ASP A 394 -10.56 9.15 14.15
C ASP A 394 -9.23 9.89 14.39
N SER A 395 -8.66 9.76 15.59
CA SER A 395 -7.35 10.34 15.90
C SER A 395 -6.23 9.74 15.04
N LEU A 396 -6.24 8.41 14.84
CA LEU A 396 -5.28 7.74 13.98
C LEU A 396 -5.47 8.14 12.50
N ALA A 397 -6.72 8.26 12.02
CA ALA A 397 -7.03 8.69 10.66
C ALA A 397 -6.54 10.11 10.38
N ARG A 398 -6.76 11.06 11.33
CA ARG A 398 -6.23 12.42 11.25
C ARG A 398 -4.70 12.44 11.18
N LYS A 399 -4.04 11.68 12.05
CA LYS A 399 -2.58 11.56 12.05
C LYS A 399 -2.08 10.96 10.73
N ALA A 400 -2.67 9.87 10.26
CA ALA A 400 -2.28 9.23 9.01
C ALA A 400 -2.46 10.17 7.82
N ALA A 401 -3.59 10.88 7.74
CA ALA A 401 -3.85 11.85 6.69
C ALA A 401 -2.80 12.97 6.66
N ALA A 402 -2.48 13.56 7.80
CA ALA A 402 -1.50 14.66 7.88
C ALA A 402 -0.08 14.19 7.51
N LEU A 403 0.34 13.00 7.97
CA LEU A 403 1.67 12.46 7.69
C LEU A 403 1.85 11.95 6.25
N SER A 404 0.75 11.75 5.52
CA SER A 404 0.72 11.28 4.13
C SER A 404 0.80 12.41 3.10
N MET A 405 0.51 13.64 3.52
CA MET A 405 0.52 14.81 2.61
C MET A 405 1.95 15.21 2.25
N VAL A 406 2.14 15.58 0.98
CA VAL A 406 3.45 15.98 0.44
C VAL A 406 3.43 17.45 0.03
N LEU A 407 4.28 18.25 0.63
CA LEU A 407 4.48 19.64 0.23
C LEU A 407 5.36 19.68 -1.02
N LEU A 408 4.78 20.00 -2.18
CA LEU A 408 5.49 20.02 -3.47
C LEU A 408 6.13 21.37 -3.76
N LYS A 409 5.54 22.45 -3.30
CA LYS A 409 6.02 23.82 -3.52
C LYS A 409 5.67 24.71 -2.34
N ASN A 410 6.57 25.63 -1.98
CA ASN A 410 6.34 26.64 -0.94
C ASN A 410 7.18 27.90 -1.20
N LYS A 411 6.77 28.70 -2.21
CA LYS A 411 7.45 29.92 -2.60
C LYS A 411 7.32 30.98 -1.48
N ALA A 412 8.42 31.66 -1.18
CA ALA A 412 8.49 32.70 -0.16
C ALA A 412 7.93 32.28 1.23
N ALA A 413 7.94 30.99 1.53
CA ALA A 413 7.41 30.43 2.79
C ALA A 413 5.98 30.90 3.08
N VAL A 414 5.09 30.83 2.08
CA VAL A 414 3.65 31.12 2.23
C VAL A 414 3.01 30.21 3.26
N LEU A 415 3.45 28.95 3.32
CA LEU A 415 3.06 28.00 4.36
C LEU A 415 4.19 27.87 5.40
N PRO A 416 3.86 27.69 6.70
CA PRO A 416 2.51 27.67 7.28
C PRO A 416 1.85 29.05 7.26
N LEU A 417 0.53 29.06 7.12
CA LEU A 417 -0.27 30.28 7.14
C LEU A 417 -0.22 30.94 8.52
N SER A 418 -0.20 32.27 8.52
CA SER A 418 -0.24 33.05 9.76
C SER A 418 -1.57 32.85 10.50
N LYS A 419 -1.52 32.68 11.81
CA LYS A 419 -2.71 32.67 12.68
C LYS A 419 -3.42 34.05 12.78
N GLN A 420 -2.82 35.09 12.16
CA GLN A 420 -3.37 36.46 12.12
C GLN A 420 -4.21 36.72 10.87
N ILE A 421 -4.39 35.75 9.99
CA ILE A 421 -5.27 35.83 8.82
C ILE A 421 -6.70 36.13 9.28
N ARG A 422 -7.35 37.06 8.60
CA ARG A 422 -8.73 37.47 8.88
C ARG A 422 -9.74 36.99 7.85
N ARG A 423 -9.30 36.79 6.61
CA ARG A 423 -10.19 36.41 5.52
C ARG A 423 -9.52 35.43 4.56
N ILE A 424 -10.21 34.33 4.30
CA ILE A 424 -9.77 33.28 3.39
C ILE A 424 -10.78 33.13 2.26
N ALA A 425 -10.33 33.18 1.01
CA ALA A 425 -11.10 32.69 -0.13
C ALA A 425 -10.84 31.17 -0.26
N LEU A 426 -11.82 30.37 0.09
CA LEU A 426 -11.77 28.91 -0.04
C LEU A 426 -12.52 28.51 -1.31
N VAL A 427 -11.80 28.04 -2.32
CA VAL A 427 -12.35 27.82 -3.66
C VAL A 427 -12.10 26.38 -4.11
N GLY A 428 -13.00 25.81 -4.89
CA GLY A 428 -12.78 24.53 -5.53
C GLY A 428 -13.82 23.46 -5.19
N PRO A 429 -14.00 22.47 -6.08
CA PRO A 429 -15.04 21.45 -5.96
C PRO A 429 -14.83 20.46 -4.81
N LEU A 430 -13.61 20.37 -4.27
CA LEU A 430 -13.26 19.48 -3.16
C LEU A 430 -13.21 20.18 -1.81
N ALA A 431 -13.36 21.52 -1.77
CA ALA A 431 -13.25 22.29 -0.53
C ALA A 431 -14.33 21.98 0.51
N ASN A 432 -15.55 21.65 0.05
CA ASN A 432 -16.67 21.26 0.92
C ASN A 432 -17.31 19.94 0.45
N ASN A 433 -16.49 18.99 0.03
CA ASN A 433 -16.93 17.70 -0.48
C ASN A 433 -16.72 16.61 0.57
N GLN A 434 -17.70 15.74 0.77
CA GLN A 434 -17.66 14.64 1.73
C GLN A 434 -17.49 13.29 1.07
N ASP A 435 -17.96 13.10 -0.15
CA ASP A 435 -17.96 11.80 -0.84
C ASP A 435 -16.60 11.53 -1.49
N GLU A 436 -16.10 12.46 -2.29
CA GLU A 436 -14.96 12.24 -3.18
C GLU A 436 -13.64 12.10 -2.40
N VAL A 437 -13.50 12.79 -1.27
CA VAL A 437 -12.25 12.83 -0.49
C VAL A 437 -11.91 11.51 0.22
N MET A 438 -12.86 10.57 0.26
CA MET A 438 -12.59 9.22 0.74
C MET A 438 -11.82 8.36 -0.27
N GLY A 439 -11.85 8.74 -1.56
CA GLY A 439 -11.22 7.96 -2.63
C GLY A 439 -12.01 6.68 -2.98
N SER A 440 -11.45 5.90 -3.91
CA SER A 440 -12.00 4.59 -4.29
C SER A 440 -11.75 3.54 -3.20
N TRP A 441 -12.53 2.44 -3.24
CA TRP A 441 -12.41 1.33 -2.27
C TRP A 441 -12.59 1.74 -0.80
N ASN A 442 -13.49 2.67 -0.55
CA ASN A 442 -13.81 3.18 0.79
C ASN A 442 -14.78 2.28 1.58
N ALA A 443 -14.89 1.02 1.22
CA ALA A 443 -15.60 -0.05 1.92
C ALA A 443 -17.02 0.35 2.39
N ARG A 444 -17.21 0.59 3.68
CA ARG A 444 -18.47 1.04 4.31
C ARG A 444 -18.35 2.47 4.89
N GLY A 445 -17.42 3.26 4.39
CA GLY A 445 -17.31 4.69 4.71
C GLY A 445 -18.61 5.41 4.43
N ASN A 446 -18.90 6.42 5.25
CA ASN A 446 -20.10 7.24 5.10
C ASN A 446 -19.69 8.70 4.94
N ALA A 447 -20.15 9.36 3.89
CA ALA A 447 -19.87 10.76 3.62
C ALA A 447 -20.16 11.67 4.83
N ARG A 448 -21.22 11.38 5.59
CA ARG A 448 -21.58 12.14 6.80
C ARG A 448 -20.52 12.12 7.90
N ASP A 449 -19.62 11.15 7.88
CA ASP A 449 -18.53 11.01 8.85
C ASP A 449 -17.28 11.79 8.44
N VAL A 450 -17.28 12.36 7.22
CA VAL A 450 -16.15 13.10 6.66
C VAL A 450 -16.15 14.54 7.14
N VAL A 451 -15.03 14.99 7.67
CA VAL A 451 -14.75 16.40 7.94
C VAL A 451 -14.22 17.04 6.67
N THR A 452 -14.98 17.96 6.07
CA THR A 452 -14.57 18.69 4.86
C THR A 452 -13.45 19.70 5.16
N VAL A 453 -12.70 20.15 4.15
CA VAL A 453 -11.68 21.19 4.34
C VAL A 453 -12.29 22.46 4.92
N LYS A 454 -13.47 22.89 4.42
CA LYS A 454 -14.23 24.02 4.96
C LYS A 454 -14.53 23.86 6.44
N GLU A 455 -15.01 22.69 6.84
CA GLU A 455 -15.35 22.40 8.23
C GLU A 455 -14.10 22.34 9.11
N GLY A 456 -13.02 21.66 8.67
CA GLY A 456 -11.75 21.61 9.40
C GLY A 456 -11.13 22.98 9.63
N LEU A 457 -11.15 23.85 8.61
CA LEU A 457 -10.70 25.24 8.74
C LEU A 457 -11.61 26.02 9.71
N ARG A 458 -12.93 25.86 9.64
CA ARG A 458 -13.86 26.52 10.53
C ARG A 458 -13.66 26.12 11.99
N GLN A 459 -13.48 24.83 12.25
CA GLN A 459 -13.22 24.32 13.60
C GLN A 459 -11.87 24.81 14.15
N LYS A 460 -10.85 24.91 13.28
CA LYS A 460 -9.52 25.37 13.69
C LYS A 460 -9.46 26.86 14.00
N LEU A 461 -10.10 27.68 13.16
CA LEU A 461 -9.98 29.15 13.20
C LEU A 461 -11.08 29.83 13.98
N GLY A 462 -12.15 29.13 14.33
CA GLY A 462 -13.31 29.73 14.99
C GLY A 462 -14.10 30.67 14.07
N ASN A 463 -14.89 31.57 14.68
CA ASN A 463 -15.77 32.51 13.97
C ASN A 463 -15.12 33.86 13.65
N GLU A 464 -13.92 34.12 14.14
CA GLU A 464 -13.23 35.39 13.93
C GLU A 464 -12.62 35.53 12.53
N VAL A 465 -12.38 34.40 11.85
CA VAL A 465 -11.88 34.36 10.48
C VAL A 465 -13.05 34.16 9.51
N VAL A 466 -13.16 35.09 8.55
CA VAL A 466 -14.14 34.97 7.47
C VAL A 466 -13.64 33.96 6.44
N ILE A 467 -14.44 32.94 6.14
CA ILE A 467 -14.16 31.95 5.09
C ILE A 467 -15.22 32.11 4.00
N ASP A 468 -14.84 32.73 2.91
CA ASP A 468 -15.69 32.87 1.72
C ASP A 468 -15.51 31.60 0.87
N TYR A 469 -16.52 30.73 0.89
CA TYR A 469 -16.51 29.50 0.10
C TYR A 469 -17.23 29.67 -1.21
N ILE A 470 -16.53 29.40 -2.33
CA ILE A 470 -17.08 29.33 -3.68
C ILE A 470 -16.64 28.02 -4.31
N GLN A 471 -17.57 27.21 -4.84
CA GLN A 471 -17.21 25.98 -5.54
C GLN A 471 -16.39 26.27 -6.80
N GLY A 472 -16.70 27.33 -7.53
CA GLY A 472 -15.97 27.82 -8.70
C GLY A 472 -16.22 27.01 -9.97
N CYS A 473 -16.06 25.70 -9.92
CA CYS A 473 -16.29 24.79 -11.04
C CYS A 473 -16.68 23.38 -10.54
N ASP A 474 -17.08 22.53 -11.47
CA ASP A 474 -17.26 21.09 -11.29
C ASP A 474 -16.13 20.31 -12.02
N PHE A 475 -16.11 18.99 -11.87
CA PHE A 475 -15.13 18.10 -12.53
C PHE A 475 -15.43 17.84 -14.01
N THR A 476 -16.68 18.02 -14.43
CA THR A 476 -17.14 17.68 -15.79
C THR A 476 -17.93 18.81 -16.46
N ASP A 477 -18.54 19.71 -15.70
CA ASP A 477 -19.28 20.85 -16.23
C ASP A 477 -18.31 21.88 -16.82
N PRO A 478 -18.48 22.30 -18.09
CA PRO A 478 -17.67 23.35 -18.73
C PRO A 478 -18.00 24.74 -18.23
N SER A 479 -19.02 24.93 -17.38
CA SER A 479 -19.49 26.23 -16.89
C SER A 479 -18.40 26.97 -16.11
N LYS A 480 -18.32 28.28 -16.35
CA LYS A 480 -17.44 29.24 -15.65
C LYS A 480 -18.28 30.30 -14.89
N ARG A 481 -19.55 30.04 -14.64
CA ARG A 481 -20.48 31.01 -14.06
C ARG A 481 -20.05 31.57 -12.69
N GLU A 482 -19.30 30.78 -11.90
CA GLU A 482 -18.84 31.20 -10.58
C GLU A 482 -17.41 31.80 -10.57
N PHE A 483 -16.76 31.92 -11.74
CA PHE A 483 -15.39 32.46 -11.83
C PHE A 483 -15.29 33.90 -11.35
N SER A 484 -16.27 34.74 -11.67
CA SER A 484 -16.32 36.12 -11.18
C SER A 484 -16.46 36.19 -9.67
N ALA A 485 -17.37 35.42 -9.08
CA ALA A 485 -17.53 35.37 -7.62
C ALA A 485 -16.27 34.83 -6.92
N ALA A 486 -15.61 33.85 -7.53
CA ALA A 486 -14.33 33.31 -7.01
C ALA A 486 -13.21 34.35 -7.07
N PHE A 487 -13.14 35.13 -8.14
CA PHE A 487 -12.19 36.23 -8.30
C PHE A 487 -12.43 37.36 -7.28
N ASP A 488 -13.65 37.77 -7.11
CA ASP A 488 -14.06 38.83 -6.16
C ASP A 488 -13.74 38.44 -4.73
N ALA A 489 -14.02 37.17 -4.35
CA ALA A 489 -13.66 36.62 -3.06
C ALA A 489 -12.13 36.58 -2.87
N ALA A 490 -11.40 36.18 -3.92
CA ALA A 490 -9.92 36.14 -3.91
C ALA A 490 -9.34 37.55 -3.70
N GLN A 491 -9.84 38.56 -4.41
CA GLN A 491 -9.36 39.95 -4.25
C GLN A 491 -9.55 40.50 -2.83
N GLN A 492 -10.63 40.11 -2.15
CA GLN A 492 -10.94 40.57 -0.81
C GLN A 492 -10.26 39.78 0.30
N SER A 493 -9.59 38.67 -0.02
CA SER A 493 -8.98 37.78 0.95
C SER A 493 -7.51 38.13 1.25
N ASP A 494 -6.99 37.61 2.36
CA ASP A 494 -5.57 37.62 2.70
C ASP A 494 -4.83 36.49 1.98
N VAL A 495 -5.51 35.38 1.73
CA VAL A 495 -4.99 34.19 1.06
C VAL A 495 -6.12 33.46 0.32
N VAL A 496 -5.79 32.87 -0.81
CA VAL A 496 -6.64 31.97 -1.57
C VAL A 496 -6.20 30.54 -1.34
N ILE A 497 -7.14 29.68 -0.92
CA ILE A 497 -6.95 28.24 -0.79
C ILE A 497 -7.82 27.56 -1.85
N ALA A 498 -7.19 27.03 -2.89
CA ALA A 498 -7.86 26.30 -3.97
C ALA A 498 -7.75 24.79 -3.72
N VAL A 499 -8.89 24.11 -3.49
CA VAL A 499 -8.94 22.66 -3.23
C VAL A 499 -9.46 21.95 -4.47
N LEU A 500 -8.55 21.32 -5.20
CA LEU A 500 -8.74 20.80 -6.55
C LEU A 500 -8.34 19.34 -6.64
N GLY A 501 -8.68 18.69 -7.76
CA GLY A 501 -8.26 17.30 -7.99
C GLY A 501 -9.21 16.47 -8.81
N GLU A 502 -9.30 15.19 -8.49
CA GLU A 502 -10.12 14.18 -9.15
C GLU A 502 -11.34 13.79 -8.29
N LYS A 503 -12.39 13.21 -8.91
CA LYS A 503 -13.40 12.43 -8.19
C LYS A 503 -12.79 11.09 -7.72
N ALA A 504 -13.34 10.53 -6.65
CA ALA A 504 -12.97 9.19 -6.17
C ALA A 504 -13.00 8.14 -7.29
N LEU A 505 -14.07 8.16 -8.10
CA LEU A 505 -14.26 7.24 -9.23
C LEU A 505 -13.45 7.59 -10.49
N MET A 506 -12.51 8.53 -10.44
CA MET A 506 -11.54 8.74 -11.51
C MET A 506 -10.26 7.93 -11.32
N SER A 507 -10.10 7.26 -10.19
CA SER A 507 -9.05 6.27 -9.90
C SER A 507 -9.66 5.01 -9.28
N GLY A 508 -8.87 3.93 -9.16
CA GLY A 508 -9.33 2.60 -8.78
C GLY A 508 -9.56 1.71 -10.00
N GLU A 509 -10.26 0.60 -9.78
CA GLU A 509 -10.54 -0.41 -10.79
C GLU A 509 -11.43 0.13 -11.93
N SER A 510 -11.13 -0.25 -13.16
CA SER A 510 -11.81 0.21 -14.40
C SER A 510 -11.73 1.74 -14.60
N ARG A 511 -10.72 2.40 -14.04
CA ARG A 511 -10.59 3.88 -14.08
C ARG A 511 -9.26 4.33 -14.70
N SER A 512 -8.89 3.70 -15.81
CA SER A 512 -7.74 4.14 -16.62
C SER A 512 -8.01 5.51 -17.24
N ARG A 513 -7.01 6.40 -17.21
CA ARG A 513 -7.10 7.74 -17.81
C ARG A 513 -5.92 7.95 -18.76
N ALA A 514 -6.22 8.37 -19.99
CA ALA A 514 -5.19 8.72 -20.98
C ALA A 514 -4.64 10.14 -20.74
N MET A 515 -5.50 11.07 -20.34
CA MET A 515 -5.13 12.47 -20.04
C MET A 515 -5.00 12.66 -18.52
N LEU A 516 -3.83 13.04 -18.06
CA LEU A 516 -3.47 13.16 -16.65
C LEU A 516 -3.45 14.62 -16.17
N ARG A 517 -4.40 15.42 -16.60
CA ARG A 517 -4.58 16.80 -16.14
C ARG A 517 -5.75 16.91 -15.18
N LEU A 518 -5.84 18.04 -14.48
CA LEU A 518 -7.01 18.34 -13.68
C LEU A 518 -8.26 18.31 -14.55
N PRO A 519 -9.33 17.59 -14.13
CA PRO A 519 -10.54 17.48 -14.93
C PRO A 519 -11.36 18.79 -14.94
N GLY A 520 -12.16 18.97 -15.99
CA GLY A 520 -13.07 20.11 -16.13
C GLY A 520 -12.37 21.44 -16.31
N GLN A 521 -12.85 22.48 -15.62
CA GLN A 521 -12.38 23.85 -15.74
C GLN A 521 -11.41 24.26 -14.61
N GLN A 522 -10.86 23.33 -13.83
CA GLN A 522 -10.06 23.62 -12.65
C GLN A 522 -8.79 24.42 -12.97
N GLU A 523 -8.09 24.09 -14.08
CA GLU A 523 -6.92 24.88 -14.50
C GLU A 523 -7.29 26.31 -14.96
N ALA A 524 -8.46 26.49 -15.59
CA ALA A 524 -8.94 27.80 -15.97
C ALA A 524 -9.40 28.63 -14.76
N LEU A 525 -9.92 27.96 -13.73
CA LEU A 525 -10.22 28.58 -12.43
C LEU A 525 -8.94 29.08 -11.75
N LEU A 526 -7.85 28.29 -11.78
CA LEU A 526 -6.56 28.71 -11.24
C LEU A 526 -6.00 29.94 -11.97
N ASP A 527 -6.14 30.04 -13.31
CA ASP A 527 -5.77 31.26 -14.06
C ASP A 527 -6.53 32.50 -13.55
N THR A 528 -7.80 32.31 -13.20
CA THR A 528 -8.65 33.40 -12.68
C THR A 528 -8.21 33.80 -11.28
N LEU A 529 -7.98 32.85 -10.39
CA LEU A 529 -7.56 33.10 -9.01
C LEU A 529 -6.17 33.74 -8.94
N HIS A 530 -5.23 33.30 -9.78
CA HIS A 530 -3.88 33.86 -9.85
C HIS A 530 -3.88 35.38 -10.22
N LYS A 531 -4.79 35.80 -11.08
CA LYS A 531 -4.95 37.23 -11.46
C LYS A 531 -5.40 38.14 -10.31
N ALA A 532 -5.93 37.58 -9.22
CA ALA A 532 -6.26 38.38 -8.02
C ALA A 532 -5.02 38.89 -7.28
N GLY A 533 -3.81 38.36 -7.57
CA GLY A 533 -2.56 38.83 -7.00
C GLY A 533 -2.38 38.56 -5.52
N LYS A 534 -3.13 37.60 -4.98
CA LYS A 534 -3.03 37.15 -3.57
C LYS A 534 -2.24 35.86 -3.48
N PRO A 535 -1.61 35.55 -2.32
CA PRO A 535 -0.98 34.27 -2.12
C PRO A 535 -1.94 33.12 -2.45
N LEU A 536 -1.55 32.25 -3.38
CA LEU A 536 -2.38 31.15 -3.89
C LEU A 536 -1.83 29.81 -3.41
N VAL A 537 -2.53 29.19 -2.47
CA VAL A 537 -2.25 27.86 -1.97
C VAL A 537 -3.17 26.85 -2.67
N VAL A 538 -2.59 25.87 -3.32
CA VAL A 538 -3.33 24.79 -3.98
C VAL A 538 -3.18 23.52 -3.15
N VAL A 539 -4.32 22.92 -2.79
CA VAL A 539 -4.43 21.59 -2.16
C VAL A 539 -4.99 20.63 -3.19
N LEU A 540 -4.20 19.64 -3.57
CA LEU A 540 -4.60 18.64 -4.56
C LEU A 540 -5.11 17.37 -3.88
N MET A 541 -6.21 16.81 -4.39
CA MET A 541 -6.77 15.54 -3.96
C MET A 541 -7.04 14.68 -5.19
N ASN A 542 -6.23 13.67 -5.39
CA ASN A 542 -6.26 12.79 -6.56
C ASN A 542 -5.69 11.42 -6.24
N GLY A 543 -5.93 10.45 -7.12
CA GLY A 543 -5.53 9.06 -6.89
C GLY A 543 -4.34 8.60 -7.75
N ARG A 544 -3.64 9.50 -8.41
CA ARG A 544 -2.53 9.21 -9.32
C ARG A 544 -1.64 10.42 -9.54
N PRO A 545 -0.37 10.28 -9.94
CA PRO A 545 0.42 11.41 -10.43
C PRO A 545 -0.25 12.08 -11.63
N LEU A 546 -0.41 13.40 -11.55
CA LEU A 546 -0.96 14.22 -12.62
C LEU A 546 0.15 15.06 -13.31
N CYS A 547 -0.10 15.51 -14.52
CA CYS A 547 0.75 16.47 -15.25
C CYS A 547 0.44 17.89 -14.75
N LEU A 548 1.19 18.38 -13.78
CA LEU A 548 0.89 19.59 -13.00
C LEU A 548 1.66 20.84 -13.41
N GLN A 549 2.32 20.88 -14.56
CA GLN A 549 3.15 22.03 -14.97
C GLN A 549 2.44 23.38 -14.81
N LYS A 550 1.18 23.45 -15.25
CA LYS A 550 0.39 24.68 -15.16
C LYS A 550 0.06 25.04 -13.70
N VAL A 551 -0.34 24.04 -12.92
CA VAL A 551 -0.64 24.22 -11.50
C VAL A 551 0.61 24.71 -10.75
N ASP A 552 1.75 24.05 -10.99
CA ASP A 552 3.03 24.45 -10.39
C ASP A 552 3.41 25.90 -10.76
N THR A 553 3.22 26.31 -12.03
CA THR A 553 3.52 27.67 -12.45
C THR A 553 2.69 28.72 -11.71
N LEU A 554 1.39 28.45 -11.50
CA LEU A 554 0.44 29.42 -10.96
C LEU A 554 0.42 29.48 -9.44
N ALA A 555 0.64 28.36 -8.75
CA ALA A 555 0.57 28.25 -7.30
C ALA A 555 1.81 28.86 -6.61
N ASP A 556 1.61 29.54 -5.48
CA ASP A 556 2.72 29.93 -4.58
C ASP A 556 3.07 28.80 -3.61
N ALA A 557 2.07 28.02 -3.17
CA ALA A 557 2.28 26.78 -2.44
C ALA A 557 1.41 25.67 -3.03
N LEU A 558 1.94 24.45 -3.06
CA LEU A 558 1.28 23.28 -3.62
C LEU A 558 1.40 22.11 -2.63
N LEU A 559 0.28 21.63 -2.13
CA LEU A 559 0.17 20.50 -1.21
C LEU A 559 -0.56 19.35 -1.91
N GLU A 560 0.13 18.24 -2.12
CA GLU A 560 -0.48 16.98 -2.57
C GLU A 560 -1.05 16.26 -1.36
N ALA A 561 -2.35 16.26 -1.23
CA ALA A 561 -3.07 15.63 -0.13
C ALA A 561 -3.61 14.23 -0.48
N TRP A 562 -3.59 13.85 -1.77
CA TRP A 562 -4.17 12.61 -2.26
C TRP A 562 -5.66 12.50 -1.87
N PHE A 563 -6.14 11.29 -1.53
CA PHE A 563 -7.44 11.10 -0.88
C PHE A 563 -7.22 10.79 0.61
N PRO A 564 -7.44 11.78 1.51
CA PRO A 564 -7.06 11.66 2.91
C PRO A 564 -8.05 10.88 3.80
N GLY A 565 -9.26 10.56 3.31
CA GLY A 565 -10.27 9.81 4.04
C GLY A 565 -11.14 10.66 4.99
N THR A 566 -11.66 10.04 6.06
CA THR A 566 -12.68 10.66 6.92
C THR A 566 -12.22 11.93 7.65
N GLN A 567 -10.92 12.08 7.91
CA GLN A 567 -10.37 13.21 8.67
C GLN A 567 -9.68 14.28 7.80
N THR A 568 -10.07 14.35 6.53
CA THR A 568 -9.50 15.24 5.51
C THR A 568 -9.34 16.68 6.01
N GLY A 569 -10.41 17.31 6.47
CA GLY A 569 -10.40 18.73 6.81
C GLY A 569 -9.52 19.06 7.99
N HIS A 570 -9.51 18.20 9.03
CA HIS A 570 -8.63 18.39 10.17
C HIS A 570 -7.16 18.30 9.77
N ALA A 571 -6.80 17.27 8.99
CA ALA A 571 -5.42 17.05 8.56
C ALA A 571 -4.91 18.17 7.65
N VAL A 572 -5.73 18.60 6.67
CA VAL A 572 -5.38 19.73 5.80
C VAL A 572 -5.18 21.00 6.63
N ALA A 573 -6.10 21.30 7.56
CA ALA A 573 -5.99 22.47 8.40
C ALA A 573 -4.74 22.43 9.31
N ASP A 574 -4.36 21.25 9.84
CA ASP A 574 -3.15 21.08 10.66
C ASP A 574 -1.89 21.36 9.87
N ILE A 575 -1.80 20.88 8.63
CA ILE A 575 -0.68 21.19 7.75
C ILE A 575 -0.68 22.69 7.40
N LEU A 576 -1.77 23.24 6.89
CA LEU A 576 -1.80 24.62 6.42
C LEU A 576 -1.41 25.65 7.49
N PHE A 577 -1.72 25.38 8.76
CA PHE A 577 -1.43 26.26 9.88
C PHE A 577 -0.22 25.85 10.74
N GLY A 578 0.51 24.80 10.32
CA GLY A 578 1.77 24.41 10.92
C GLY A 578 1.67 23.69 12.27
N ASP A 579 0.50 23.15 12.64
CA ASP A 579 0.38 22.26 13.80
C ASP A 579 1.04 20.90 13.53
N VAL A 580 1.10 20.53 12.24
CA VAL A 580 1.93 19.42 11.74
C VAL A 580 2.88 19.96 10.67
N VAL A 581 4.16 19.69 10.83
CA VAL A 581 5.19 20.03 9.85
C VAL A 581 5.21 18.93 8.78
N PRO A 582 5.02 19.26 7.48
CA PRO A 582 5.02 18.25 6.44
C PRO A 582 6.37 17.55 6.35
N ALA A 583 6.31 16.22 6.23
CA ALA A 583 7.46 15.34 6.09
C ALA A 583 7.24 14.26 5.02
N GLY A 584 6.08 14.23 4.40
CA GLY A 584 5.75 13.27 3.35
C GLY A 584 6.65 13.41 2.13
N LYS A 585 6.98 12.26 1.50
CA LYS A 585 7.80 12.19 0.28
C LYS A 585 7.09 11.34 -0.77
N LEU A 586 7.13 11.74 -2.02
CA LEU A 586 6.51 11.03 -3.14
C LEU A 586 7.05 9.60 -3.28
N THR A 587 6.17 8.66 -3.50
CA THR A 587 6.51 7.25 -3.80
C THR A 587 6.30 6.90 -5.27
N THR A 588 6.02 7.91 -6.07
CA THR A 588 5.87 7.82 -7.52
C THR A 588 6.29 9.15 -8.16
N SER A 589 6.93 9.06 -9.32
CA SER A 589 7.40 10.22 -10.08
C SER A 589 6.23 10.95 -10.76
N PHE A 590 6.22 12.28 -10.72
CA PHE A 590 5.23 13.10 -11.45
C PHE A 590 5.78 13.50 -12.81
N PRO A 591 5.14 13.12 -13.92
CA PRO A 591 5.60 13.48 -15.25
C PRO A 591 5.29 14.94 -15.57
N LEU A 592 6.04 15.52 -16.51
CA LEU A 592 5.70 16.80 -17.12
C LEU A 592 4.50 16.66 -18.06
N THR A 593 4.44 15.57 -18.81
CA THR A 593 3.39 15.28 -19.79
C THR A 593 3.14 13.79 -19.91
N GLU A 594 1.96 13.43 -20.37
CA GLU A 594 1.54 12.05 -20.64
C GLU A 594 2.49 11.33 -21.63
N GLY A 595 3.15 12.07 -22.52
CA GLY A 595 4.09 11.52 -23.49
C GLY A 595 5.37 10.93 -22.88
N GLN A 596 5.71 11.25 -21.64
CA GLN A 596 6.86 10.68 -20.95
C GLN A 596 6.61 9.28 -20.35
N ILE A 597 5.35 8.83 -20.32
CA ILE A 597 4.97 7.59 -19.64
C ILE A 597 5.29 6.37 -20.53
N PRO A 598 5.85 5.28 -19.93
CA PRO A 598 6.09 5.04 -18.49
C PRO A 598 7.29 5.86 -17.98
N ASN A 599 7.11 6.42 -16.76
CA ASN A 599 8.07 7.32 -16.16
C ASN A 599 8.31 6.94 -14.69
N TYR A 600 9.54 6.52 -14.37
CA TYR A 600 9.96 6.07 -13.04
C TYR A 600 11.46 6.30 -12.84
N TYR A 601 11.90 6.51 -11.59
CA TYR A 601 13.25 6.97 -11.27
C TYR A 601 14.36 5.94 -11.57
N ASN A 602 14.05 4.64 -11.53
CA ASN A 602 15.00 3.52 -11.65
C ASN A 602 14.98 2.86 -13.04
N TYR A 603 14.90 3.68 -14.08
CA TYR A 603 14.94 3.19 -15.46
C TYR A 603 16.29 2.55 -15.81
N LYS A 604 16.29 1.60 -16.75
CA LYS A 604 17.53 0.95 -17.24
C LYS A 604 18.34 1.90 -18.11
N ARG A 605 19.68 1.82 -17.99
CA ARG A 605 20.61 2.64 -18.77
C ARG A 605 20.45 2.41 -20.27
N SER A 606 20.63 3.46 -21.04
CA SER A 606 20.75 3.42 -22.50
C SER A 606 22.20 3.58 -22.91
N GLY A 607 22.57 3.02 -24.07
CA GLY A 607 23.88 3.30 -24.69
C GLY A 607 24.04 4.75 -25.18
N ARG A 608 22.94 5.52 -25.21
CA ARG A 608 22.92 6.95 -25.58
C ARG A 608 22.10 7.74 -24.55
N PRO A 609 22.66 7.98 -23.36
CA PRO A 609 21.98 8.69 -22.28
C PRO A 609 21.47 10.06 -22.71
N GLY A 610 20.34 10.49 -22.14
CA GLY A 610 19.66 11.72 -22.52
C GLY A 610 20.39 13.04 -22.16
N ASP A 611 21.35 12.97 -21.26
CA ASP A 611 22.20 14.08 -20.78
C ASP A 611 23.46 14.31 -21.60
N MET A 612 23.72 13.49 -22.62
CA MET A 612 24.89 13.66 -23.47
C MET A 612 24.76 14.93 -24.39
N PRO A 613 25.87 15.58 -24.72
CA PRO A 613 25.85 16.88 -25.41
C PRO A 613 25.45 16.82 -26.90
N TYR A 614 25.31 15.63 -27.47
CA TYR A 614 24.89 15.45 -28.87
C TYR A 614 23.40 15.10 -29.00
N SER A 615 22.84 15.24 -30.22
CA SER A 615 21.40 15.08 -30.47
C SER A 615 20.91 13.63 -30.51
N SER A 616 21.80 12.65 -30.80
CA SER A 616 21.43 11.24 -30.93
C SER A 616 21.37 10.54 -29.56
N THR A 617 20.44 10.97 -28.73
CA THR A 617 20.26 10.47 -27.35
C THR A 617 18.84 9.99 -27.10
N VAL A 618 18.63 9.21 -26.02
CA VAL A 618 17.29 8.79 -25.57
C VAL A 618 16.56 9.97 -24.95
N ARG A 619 15.82 10.72 -25.76
CA ARG A 619 15.01 11.87 -25.31
C ARG A 619 13.84 12.14 -26.26
N HIS A 620 12.83 12.82 -25.74
CA HIS A 620 11.86 13.52 -26.57
C HIS A 620 12.48 14.82 -27.10
N ILE A 621 12.06 15.29 -28.26
CA ILE A 621 12.61 16.50 -28.88
C ILE A 621 11.95 17.77 -28.30
N ASP A 622 10.79 17.65 -27.70
CA ASP A 622 9.89 18.73 -27.30
C ASP A 622 9.67 18.80 -25.77
N VAL A 623 10.16 17.81 -25.01
CA VAL A 623 10.02 17.74 -23.56
C VAL A 623 11.36 17.35 -22.92
N PRO A 624 11.77 17.98 -21.81
CA PRO A 624 12.95 17.57 -21.05
C PRO A 624 12.83 16.15 -20.49
N ASN A 625 13.94 15.48 -20.21
CA ASN A 625 13.97 14.13 -19.66
C ASN A 625 13.69 14.05 -18.13
N HIS A 626 13.70 15.18 -17.42
CA HIS A 626 13.44 15.19 -15.99
C HIS A 626 11.93 15.11 -15.68
N ASN A 627 11.62 14.68 -14.48
CA ASN A 627 10.27 14.72 -13.93
C ASN A 627 9.90 16.13 -13.46
N LEU A 628 8.62 16.43 -13.35
CA LEU A 628 8.17 17.63 -12.63
C LEU A 628 8.55 17.52 -11.15
N TYR A 629 8.23 16.37 -10.54
CA TYR A 629 8.67 16.02 -9.19
C TYR A 629 9.20 14.57 -9.20
N PRO A 630 10.44 14.34 -8.74
CA PRO A 630 11.03 13.00 -8.76
C PRO A 630 10.52 12.13 -7.60
N PHE A 631 10.76 10.84 -7.70
CA PHE A 631 10.55 9.88 -6.61
C PHE A 631 11.35 10.31 -5.35
N GLY A 632 10.73 10.21 -4.19
CA GLY A 632 11.32 10.60 -2.91
C GLY A 632 11.26 12.10 -2.60
N TYR A 633 10.74 12.93 -3.51
CA TYR A 633 10.65 14.38 -3.35
C TYR A 633 9.55 14.77 -2.36
N GLY A 634 9.82 15.80 -1.59
CA GLY A 634 8.86 16.47 -0.70
C GLY A 634 9.57 17.50 0.16
N LEU A 635 8.96 18.66 0.32
CA LEU A 635 9.45 19.79 1.12
C LEU A 635 8.92 19.71 2.56
N SER A 636 9.54 20.49 3.42
CA SER A 636 9.11 20.71 4.81
C SER A 636 9.02 22.21 5.12
N TYR A 637 8.48 22.58 6.28
CA TYR A 637 8.56 23.95 6.79
C TYR A 637 9.91 24.27 7.41
N THR A 638 10.73 23.24 7.64
CA THR A 638 12.12 23.39 8.06
C THR A 638 13.07 22.95 6.95
N THR A 639 14.36 23.17 7.13
CA THR A 639 15.39 22.79 6.16
C THR A 639 16.39 21.85 6.80
N PHE A 640 16.88 20.89 6.02
CA PHE A 640 17.88 19.93 6.48
C PHE A 640 19.16 20.06 5.65
N SER A 641 20.30 20.06 6.30
CA SER A 641 21.60 19.96 5.64
C SER A 641 22.22 18.60 5.90
N TYR A 642 22.79 18.02 4.86
CA TYR A 642 23.47 16.75 4.89
C TYR A 642 24.97 16.98 4.99
N GLY A 643 25.59 16.52 6.06
CA GLY A 643 27.04 16.46 6.22
C GLY A 643 27.68 15.54 5.17
N LYS A 644 28.99 15.47 5.13
CA LYS A 644 29.71 14.59 4.18
C LYS A 644 29.41 13.14 4.47
N MET A 645 28.94 12.41 3.45
CA MET A 645 28.73 10.97 3.53
C MET A 645 30.04 10.24 3.87
N GLN A 646 30.01 9.42 4.90
CA GLN A 646 31.09 8.52 5.31
C GLN A 646 30.78 7.11 4.77
N CYS A 647 31.63 6.64 3.91
CA CYS A 647 31.49 5.36 3.24
C CYS A 647 32.89 4.81 2.94
N PRO A 648 33.20 3.59 3.34
CA PRO A 648 34.45 2.91 2.96
C PRO A 648 34.60 2.80 1.44
N GLU A 649 35.81 2.67 0.95
CA GLU A 649 36.08 2.50 -0.48
C GLU A 649 35.80 1.06 -0.97
N GLN A 650 35.67 0.12 -0.03
CA GLN A 650 35.44 -1.28 -0.33
C GLN A 650 34.44 -1.88 0.66
N PHE A 651 33.69 -2.90 0.21
CA PHE A 651 32.96 -3.78 1.10
C PHE A 651 33.93 -4.55 2.01
N SER A 652 33.52 -4.83 3.23
CA SER A 652 34.24 -5.71 4.14
C SER A 652 34.27 -7.16 3.61
N ALA A 653 35.17 -7.97 4.14
CA ALA A 653 35.35 -9.37 3.70
C ALA A 653 34.09 -10.24 3.89
N ASP A 654 33.20 -9.87 4.82
CA ASP A 654 31.91 -10.52 5.06
C ASP A 654 30.77 -10.00 4.10
N GLY A 655 31.11 -9.13 3.14
CA GLY A 655 30.15 -8.57 2.19
C GLY A 655 29.30 -7.42 2.73
N THR A 656 29.62 -6.86 3.89
CA THR A 656 28.87 -5.70 4.43
C THR A 656 29.52 -4.36 4.07
N LEU A 657 28.71 -3.32 3.94
CA LEU A 657 29.13 -1.94 3.77
C LEU A 657 28.35 -1.05 4.73
N ARG A 658 29.08 -0.30 5.56
CA ARG A 658 28.47 0.69 6.46
C ARG A 658 28.58 2.07 5.84
N VAL A 659 27.41 2.71 5.68
CA VAL A 659 27.29 4.05 5.13
C VAL A 659 26.64 4.94 6.17
N SER A 660 27.20 6.11 6.42
CA SER A 660 26.60 7.06 7.37
C SER A 660 26.65 8.49 6.88
N VAL A 661 25.69 9.28 7.36
CA VAL A 661 25.61 10.72 7.10
C VAL A 661 25.04 11.43 8.32
N ASP A 662 25.57 12.58 8.66
CA ASP A 662 24.98 13.45 9.66
C ASP A 662 23.98 14.38 9.00
N VAL A 663 22.75 14.46 9.56
CA VAL A 663 21.69 15.33 9.07
C VAL A 663 21.35 16.35 10.15
N THR A 664 21.44 17.62 9.80
CA THR A 664 21.19 18.75 10.70
C THR A 664 19.93 19.50 10.29
N ASN A 665 19.02 19.71 11.22
CA ASN A 665 17.90 20.61 11.00
C ASN A 665 18.38 22.07 11.13
N THR A 666 18.52 22.74 10.01
CA THR A 666 19.00 24.13 9.92
C THR A 666 17.88 25.16 9.86
N GLY A 667 16.63 24.70 9.86
CA GLY A 667 15.47 25.57 9.69
C GLY A 667 14.85 26.08 10.99
N ARG A 668 13.60 26.50 10.89
CA ARG A 668 12.91 27.21 11.99
C ARG A 668 12.03 26.33 12.85
N PHE A 669 11.66 25.15 12.38
CA PHE A 669 10.73 24.23 13.03
C PHE A 669 11.42 22.91 13.36
N ASP A 670 10.95 22.24 14.38
CA ASP A 670 11.21 20.82 14.56
C ASP A 670 10.58 20.07 13.39
N GLY A 671 11.21 18.98 12.91
CA GLY A 671 10.66 18.25 11.76
C GLY A 671 11.21 16.85 11.62
N GLU A 672 10.58 16.09 10.73
CA GLU A 672 11.06 14.77 10.34
C GLU A 672 11.73 14.86 8.96
N GLU A 673 12.82 14.12 8.78
CA GLU A 673 13.48 13.92 7.48
C GLU A 673 13.48 12.44 7.13
N ILE A 674 13.36 12.15 5.84
CA ILE A 674 13.44 10.80 5.28
C ILE A 674 14.73 10.72 4.46
N VAL A 675 15.75 10.14 5.06
CA VAL A 675 17.06 9.95 4.42
C VAL A 675 17.01 8.69 3.58
N GLN A 676 17.35 8.78 2.30
CA GLN A 676 17.22 7.74 1.30
C GLN A 676 18.59 7.28 0.83
N LEU A 677 18.80 5.96 0.75
CA LEU A 677 20.02 5.32 0.27
C LEU A 677 19.74 4.62 -1.05
N TYR A 678 20.49 4.97 -2.07
CA TYR A 678 20.42 4.37 -3.39
C TYR A 678 21.75 3.72 -3.78
N VAL A 679 21.68 2.73 -4.66
CA VAL A 679 22.84 2.05 -5.21
C VAL A 679 22.70 1.94 -6.71
N ALA A 680 23.81 2.17 -7.43
CA ALA A 680 23.94 1.89 -8.85
C ALA A 680 25.10 0.95 -9.08
N ASP A 681 24.83 -0.19 -9.68
CA ASP A 681 25.87 -1.05 -10.23
C ASP A 681 26.40 -0.41 -11.52
N LYS A 682 27.71 -0.16 -11.62
CA LYS A 682 28.31 0.57 -12.75
C LYS A 682 28.52 -0.30 -13.96
N VAL A 683 28.90 -1.56 -13.75
CA VAL A 683 29.20 -2.53 -14.81
C VAL A 683 28.79 -3.92 -14.37
N ALA A 684 27.85 -4.51 -15.09
CA ALA A 684 27.34 -5.85 -14.83
C ALA A 684 27.14 -6.59 -16.16
N SER A 685 26.96 -7.91 -16.09
CA SER A 685 26.65 -8.76 -17.27
C SER A 685 25.28 -8.45 -17.88
N MET A 686 24.40 -7.78 -17.13
CA MET A 686 23.07 -7.29 -17.58
C MET A 686 22.97 -5.78 -17.41
N VAL A 687 22.19 -5.11 -18.27
CA VAL A 687 21.92 -3.68 -18.11
C VAL A 687 21.16 -3.43 -16.79
N ARG A 688 21.81 -2.70 -15.87
CA ARG A 688 21.26 -2.37 -14.58
C ARG A 688 20.56 -1.00 -14.59
N PRO A 689 19.59 -0.79 -13.66
CA PRO A 689 18.99 0.52 -13.43
C PRO A 689 20.04 1.61 -13.14
N VAL A 690 19.71 2.86 -13.47
CA VAL A 690 20.58 4.00 -13.17
C VAL A 690 20.85 4.17 -11.68
N LYS A 691 19.89 3.77 -10.84
CA LYS A 691 19.95 3.69 -9.37
C LYS A 691 18.75 2.88 -8.86
N GLU A 692 18.88 2.31 -7.69
CA GLU A 692 17.83 1.56 -6.99
C GLU A 692 17.83 1.92 -5.51
N LEU A 693 16.67 2.18 -4.93
CA LEU A 693 16.53 2.37 -3.48
C LEU A 693 16.90 1.06 -2.76
N LYS A 694 17.77 1.15 -1.77
CA LYS A 694 18.21 0.00 -0.96
C LYS A 694 18.12 0.26 0.54
N GLY A 695 17.70 1.47 0.94
CA GLY A 695 17.48 1.81 2.34
C GLY A 695 16.84 3.18 2.50
N PHE A 696 16.14 3.34 3.61
CA PHE A 696 15.66 4.64 4.06
C PHE A 696 15.52 4.66 5.59
N GLN A 697 15.61 5.86 6.15
CA GLN A 697 15.31 6.09 7.56
C GLN A 697 14.53 7.38 7.71
N LYS A 698 13.39 7.29 8.40
CA LYS A 698 12.60 8.44 8.84
C LYS A 698 12.98 8.77 10.28
N LEU A 699 13.36 10.02 10.53
CA LEU A 699 13.83 10.43 11.85
C LEU A 699 13.38 11.86 12.19
N PHE A 700 12.98 12.04 13.44
CA PHE A 700 12.70 13.36 14.00
C PHE A 700 14.01 14.07 14.38
N ILE A 701 14.17 15.33 13.92
CA ILE A 701 15.32 16.18 14.21
C ILE A 701 14.81 17.53 14.73
N ALA A 702 15.03 17.81 16.00
CA ALA A 702 14.66 19.09 16.56
C ALA A 702 15.50 20.22 15.92
N LYS A 703 14.93 21.41 15.87
CA LYS A 703 15.59 22.62 15.35
C LYS A 703 17.00 22.77 15.93
N GLY A 704 17.99 22.98 15.05
CA GLY A 704 19.40 23.14 15.39
C GLY A 704 20.12 21.85 15.81
N GLN A 705 19.43 20.71 15.85
CA GLN A 705 20.03 19.44 16.22
C GLN A 705 20.57 18.70 14.98
N THR A 706 21.57 17.87 15.23
CA THR A 706 22.12 16.94 14.26
C THR A 706 21.82 15.51 14.69
N ARG A 707 21.46 14.66 13.72
CA ARG A 707 21.31 13.22 13.90
C ARG A 707 22.17 12.47 12.92
N ARG A 708 22.87 11.46 13.40
CA ARG A 708 23.60 10.53 12.56
C ARG A 708 22.64 9.46 12.06
N VAL A 709 22.72 9.19 10.77
CA VAL A 709 21.98 8.13 10.07
C VAL A 709 22.99 7.09 9.60
N ASP A 710 22.78 5.83 9.97
CA ASP A 710 23.66 4.72 9.64
C ASP A 710 22.89 3.68 8.83
N PHE A 711 23.41 3.31 7.67
CA PHE A 711 22.91 2.21 6.84
C PHE A 711 23.91 1.06 6.83
N VAL A 712 23.40 -0.15 6.75
CA VAL A 712 24.18 -1.35 6.50
C VAL A 712 23.64 -2.00 5.24
N LEU A 713 24.46 -2.07 4.20
CA LEU A 713 24.17 -2.80 2.98
C LEU A 713 24.86 -4.17 3.06
N ASP A 714 24.13 -5.20 2.69
CA ASP A 714 24.69 -6.52 2.40
C ASP A 714 24.88 -6.62 0.88
N VAL A 715 26.05 -7.09 0.44
CA VAL A 715 26.30 -7.29 -1.00
C VAL A 715 25.25 -8.19 -1.65
N HIS A 716 24.63 -9.08 -0.89
CA HIS A 716 23.55 -9.94 -1.35
C HIS A 716 22.28 -9.18 -1.77
N ASP A 717 22.09 -7.96 -1.27
CA ASP A 717 20.97 -7.08 -1.68
C ASP A 717 21.22 -6.38 -3.02
N LEU A 718 22.43 -6.52 -3.57
CA LEU A 718 22.88 -5.92 -4.84
C LEU A 718 22.82 -6.88 -6.03
N GLY A 719 22.44 -8.13 -5.81
CA GLY A 719 22.31 -9.13 -6.86
C GLY A 719 21.19 -8.84 -7.83
N PHE A 720 21.25 -9.54 -8.96
CA PHE A 720 20.26 -9.44 -10.04
C PHE A 720 20.09 -10.78 -10.76
N TYR A 721 19.10 -10.89 -11.64
CA TYR A 721 18.91 -12.08 -12.45
C TYR A 721 19.64 -11.94 -13.80
N ASP A 722 20.52 -12.90 -14.08
CA ASP A 722 21.24 -12.99 -15.36
C ASP A 722 20.32 -13.48 -16.51
N ASN A 723 20.86 -13.61 -17.70
CA ASN A 723 20.12 -14.08 -18.88
C ASN A 723 19.67 -15.55 -18.81
N GLN A 724 20.13 -16.30 -17.81
CA GLN A 724 19.74 -17.69 -17.52
C GLN A 724 18.78 -17.76 -16.31
N MET A 725 18.30 -16.63 -15.83
CA MET A 725 17.45 -16.51 -14.64
C MET A 725 18.12 -17.06 -13.36
N ARG A 726 19.43 -16.97 -13.27
CA ARG A 726 20.17 -17.23 -12.05
C ARG A 726 20.34 -15.91 -11.30
N TYR A 727 20.10 -15.92 -10.01
CA TYR A 727 20.41 -14.77 -9.17
C TYR A 727 21.92 -14.73 -8.90
N VAL A 728 22.57 -13.67 -9.37
CA VAL A 728 24.01 -13.52 -9.30
C VAL A 728 24.40 -12.20 -8.63
N ILE A 729 25.55 -12.19 -8.01
CA ILE A 729 26.23 -11.00 -7.49
C ILE A 729 27.59 -11.00 -8.17
N GLU A 730 27.90 -9.91 -8.87
CA GLU A 730 29.15 -9.79 -9.62
C GLU A 730 30.09 -8.81 -8.92
N PRO A 731 31.41 -9.11 -8.85
CA PRO A 731 32.40 -8.16 -8.36
C PRO A 731 32.46 -6.95 -9.27
N GLY A 732 32.69 -5.79 -8.69
CA GLY A 732 32.73 -4.55 -9.49
C GLY A 732 32.65 -3.29 -8.66
N THR A 733 32.43 -2.18 -9.37
CA THR A 733 32.28 -0.86 -8.75
C THR A 733 30.80 -0.48 -8.66
N PHE A 734 30.38 -0.17 -7.45
CA PHE A 734 29.07 0.33 -7.13
C PHE A 734 29.14 1.82 -6.79
N GLU A 735 28.15 2.58 -7.20
CA GLU A 735 27.98 3.97 -6.75
C GLU A 735 26.92 4.00 -5.64
N ILE A 736 27.37 4.35 -4.44
CA ILE A 736 26.50 4.51 -3.26
C ILE A 736 26.06 5.97 -3.20
N MET A 737 24.77 6.19 -3.01
CA MET A 737 24.17 7.52 -3.04
C MET A 737 23.26 7.73 -1.85
N VAL A 738 23.38 8.88 -1.17
CA VAL A 738 22.54 9.24 -0.02
C VAL A 738 22.01 10.64 -0.21
N GLY A 739 20.73 10.85 0.06
CA GLY A 739 20.11 12.16 -0.02
C GLY A 739 18.65 12.22 0.40
N SER A 740 18.00 13.32 0.06
CA SER A 740 16.61 13.62 0.42
C SER A 740 15.58 13.07 -0.57
N ASP A 741 16.00 12.78 -1.79
CA ASP A 741 15.16 12.26 -2.88
C ASP A 741 16.05 11.58 -3.94
N SER A 742 15.44 11.04 -4.99
CA SER A 742 16.18 10.30 -6.03
C SER A 742 17.09 11.15 -6.90
N GLU A 743 17.06 12.48 -6.81
CA GLU A 743 17.91 13.38 -7.61
C GLU A 743 18.88 14.20 -6.76
N THR A 744 18.51 14.56 -5.54
CA THR A 744 19.34 15.32 -4.59
C THR A 744 20.21 14.37 -3.78
N LEU A 745 21.37 13.97 -4.33
CA LEU A 745 22.19 12.87 -3.82
C LEU A 745 23.68 13.23 -3.72
N GLN A 746 24.30 12.89 -2.59
CA GLN A 746 25.76 12.72 -2.49
C GLN A 746 26.14 11.33 -3.00
N LYS A 747 27.30 11.20 -3.68
CA LYS A 747 27.72 9.97 -4.35
C LYS A 747 29.13 9.55 -3.95
N ARG A 748 29.37 8.23 -3.82
CA ARG A 748 30.65 7.60 -3.57
C ARG A 748 30.78 6.31 -4.35
N SER A 749 31.93 6.11 -5.00
CA SER A 749 32.27 4.83 -5.62
C SER A 749 32.85 3.89 -4.56
N VAL A 750 32.39 2.66 -4.56
CA VAL A 750 32.77 1.58 -3.65
C VAL A 750 33.01 0.30 -4.46
N VAL A 751 34.04 -0.44 -4.13
CA VAL A 751 34.41 -1.67 -4.83
C VAL A 751 34.05 -2.89 -4.00
N TRP A 752 33.47 -3.89 -4.64
CA TRP A 752 33.40 -5.24 -4.10
C TRP A 752 34.35 -6.16 -4.89
N LEU A 753 35.27 -6.81 -4.16
CA LEU A 753 36.32 -7.67 -4.73
C LEU A 753 36.06 -9.16 -4.55
N GLY A 754 34.86 -9.53 -4.10
CA GLY A 754 34.45 -10.93 -3.95
C GLY A 754 34.39 -11.66 -5.30
N GLU A 755 34.26 -12.97 -5.25
CA GLU A 755 34.01 -13.77 -6.46
C GLU A 755 32.54 -13.66 -6.88
N THR A 756 32.28 -13.88 -8.18
CA THR A 756 30.90 -14.02 -8.67
C THR A 756 30.22 -15.17 -7.93
N LEU A 757 29.24 -14.84 -7.13
CA LEU A 757 28.48 -15.82 -6.35
C LEU A 757 27.20 -16.17 -7.11
N PRO A 758 27.09 -17.39 -7.67
CA PRO A 758 25.78 -17.88 -8.03
C PRO A 758 25.04 -18.26 -6.74
N ARG A 759 24.02 -17.55 -6.36
CA ARG A 759 23.06 -18.13 -5.42
C ARG A 759 22.15 -19.06 -6.21
N GLN A 760 22.01 -20.29 -5.75
CA GLN A 760 20.90 -21.11 -6.24
C GLN A 760 19.62 -20.32 -6.00
N ALA A 761 18.79 -20.16 -7.02
CA ALA A 761 17.52 -19.41 -6.99
C ALA A 761 16.60 -19.80 -5.80
N LYS A 762 16.90 -20.91 -5.12
CA LYS A 762 16.19 -21.40 -3.92
C LYS A 762 16.35 -20.54 -2.67
N GLU A 763 17.43 -19.75 -2.53
CA GLU A 763 17.68 -19.04 -1.25
C GLU A 763 17.29 -17.55 -1.26
N HIS A 764 17.26 -16.92 -2.41
CA HIS A 764 16.97 -15.46 -2.46
C HIS A 764 15.48 -15.16 -2.57
N ILE A 765 14.71 -16.09 -3.10
CA ILE A 765 13.26 -16.04 -3.02
C ILE A 765 12.79 -16.39 -1.58
N SER A 766 13.72 -16.70 -0.64
CA SER A 766 13.44 -17.09 0.75
C SER A 766 13.94 -16.12 1.84
N ARG A 767 14.43 -14.90 1.52
CA ARG A 767 14.77 -13.86 2.51
C ARG A 767 13.90 -12.61 2.40
#